data_a2619df171d1d2a2f5d7e9951315ae5b
#
_entry.id   a2619df171d1d2a2f5d7e9951315ae5b
#
_cell.length_a   1.000
_cell.length_b   1.000
_cell.length_c   1.000
_cell.angle_alpha   90.00
_cell.angle_beta   90.00
_cell.angle_gamma   90.00
#
_symmetry.space_group_name_H-M   'P 1'
#
loop_
_entity.id
_entity.type
_entity.pdbx_description
1 polymer ?
#
loop_
_entity_poly.entity_id
_entity_poly.type
_entity_poly.pdbx_seq_one_letter_code
_entity_poly.pdbx_strand_id
1 'polypeptide(L)'
;MDIPAGPAVSGSSSSSWSRWMEVDDATLMQLLEEHGQDVNTVDSDYEVPRGGRGDGGEVVPLAEGWLRLAAGDGGDLVGQFVSDPVEQHLVGVPVVFGETDIEGLRGWETRSRDLSVELGWWCRLLRDPERERYAVAVHRWGDPEPGLVLVGVYPEAMLAQSESPVVVFVEPHPNKPGSARARLLPVTATSLHDPPRVLAEGPAAGVKIETCSVRRFVKVGHGVRSNRTWQIFDLTAPQLQPIAMPESVHDPDLFDVAPLKDGYLLIHAVNDAQQWRIEASHINNGQAQNRWQVAAGQGKLHHLVGAHEAVLARISRTRDTRHTEDLLWIPLTPATTVEPRTLHTTPGMFHLTPSPGATSTGFVIAEMIVGTPPITWYLDDTGQILNPTNRQPRPVIHATRERITSPDGYQFDLDIRWHGDSATFHGPVIVMVYGAYGIDIDLDADPELNHWLNHGYAVATPHIRGGGDPQRHHAGSQNRRDRSLLDAITAIQWLRSGQGVATATTICVIGASAGGFLTASLLADHTAPIDAAVIVNGYIDPLESLLHHPSLTEQADHDEWGDPQHNPHHRHALEELSPLRKLTTTPPPTLIVICVKDARVNPRQGLTWALRSRELGGHTTLWYDPNGTHDTGIRTETNPITDWVTNTLEQE
;
A
#
# COMPACT_ATOMS: atom_id res chain seq x y z
N MET A 1 38.29 12.72 11.48
CA MET A 1 38.67 12.87 10.05
C MET A 1 38.07 14.16 9.57
N ASP A 2 38.92 15.04 9.02
CA ASP A 2 38.46 16.34 8.53
C ASP A 2 37.59 16.12 7.29
N ILE A 3 36.32 16.50 7.39
CA ILE A 3 35.38 16.49 6.26
C ILE A 3 35.82 17.58 5.26
N PRO A 4 36.08 17.25 3.98
CA PRO A 4 36.55 18.25 3.02
C PRO A 4 35.52 19.38 2.87
N ALA A 5 36.01 20.62 2.91
CA ALA A 5 35.19 21.80 2.64
C ALA A 5 34.75 21.75 1.17
N GLY A 6 33.46 21.50 0.93
CA GLY A 6 32.90 21.54 -0.42
C GLY A 6 33.10 22.88 -1.12
N PRO A 7 32.88 22.98 -2.44
CA PRO A 7 33.13 24.19 -3.20
C PRO A 7 32.36 25.38 -2.63
N ALA A 8 33.06 26.51 -2.45
CA ALA A 8 32.47 27.73 -1.91
C ALA A 8 31.47 28.33 -2.89
N VAL A 9 30.18 28.26 -2.58
CA VAL A 9 29.12 29.00 -3.30
C VAL A 9 29.04 30.38 -2.71
N SER A 10 29.28 31.41 -3.55
CA SER A 10 29.26 32.81 -3.18
C SER A 10 27.82 33.34 -3.10
N GLY A 11 27.39 33.76 -1.91
CA GLY A 11 26.35 34.76 -1.70
C GLY A 11 24.94 34.30 -1.42
N SER A 12 24.68 33.98 -0.18
CA SER A 12 23.49 34.19 0.67
C SER A 12 23.65 33.33 1.94
N SER A 13 23.04 33.69 3.04
CA SER A 13 23.16 32.95 4.33
C SER A 13 22.49 31.58 4.27
N SER A 14 22.96 30.71 3.37
CA SER A 14 22.59 29.28 3.35
C SER A 14 23.26 28.56 4.53
N SER A 15 22.50 27.76 5.27
CA SER A 15 23.03 26.92 6.33
C SER A 15 24.11 25.97 5.78
N SER A 16 25.15 25.68 6.55
CA SER A 16 26.33 24.90 6.08
C SER A 16 25.98 23.53 5.48
N TRP A 17 24.83 22.96 5.86
CA TRP A 17 24.36 21.65 5.40
C TRP A 17 23.64 21.68 4.02
N SER A 18 23.12 22.83 3.58
CA SER A 18 22.43 22.93 2.28
C SER A 18 23.36 22.63 1.09
N ARG A 19 24.67 22.76 1.27
CA ARG A 19 25.68 22.44 0.26
C ARG A 19 25.58 21.02 -0.29
N TRP A 20 25.12 20.04 0.49
CA TRP A 20 25.01 18.66 0.05
C TRP A 20 23.73 18.37 -0.74
N MET A 21 22.75 19.26 -0.68
CA MET A 21 21.53 19.16 -1.49
C MET A 21 21.76 19.57 -2.95
N GLU A 22 22.80 20.35 -3.22
CA GLU A 22 23.08 20.96 -4.54
C GLU A 22 24.17 20.21 -5.33
N VAL A 23 24.69 19.07 -4.81
CA VAL A 23 25.73 18.31 -5.51
C VAL A 23 25.17 17.61 -6.76
N ASP A 24 25.98 17.50 -7.81
CA ASP A 24 25.64 16.69 -8.98
C ASP A 24 25.68 15.18 -8.69
N ASP A 25 25.20 14.36 -9.62
CA ASP A 25 25.10 12.91 -9.42
C ASP A 25 26.46 12.23 -9.26
N ALA A 26 27.50 12.72 -9.93
CA ALA A 26 28.84 12.18 -9.78
C ALA A 26 29.42 12.47 -8.38
N THR A 27 29.22 13.68 -7.88
CA THR A 27 29.61 14.09 -6.53
C THR A 27 28.78 13.36 -5.48
N LEU A 28 27.48 13.13 -5.71
CA LEU A 28 26.62 12.31 -4.85
C LEU A 28 27.20 10.91 -4.70
N MET A 29 27.53 10.24 -5.81
CA MET A 29 28.11 8.88 -5.78
C MET A 29 29.45 8.88 -5.04
N GLN A 30 30.33 9.83 -5.32
CA GLN A 30 31.61 9.95 -4.60
C GLN A 30 31.40 10.09 -3.08
N LEU A 31 30.48 10.93 -2.63
CA LEU A 31 30.17 11.12 -1.21
C LEU A 31 29.56 9.85 -0.57
N LEU A 32 28.72 9.12 -1.32
CA LEU A 32 28.17 7.86 -0.86
C LEU A 32 29.26 6.78 -0.71
N GLU A 33 30.21 6.69 -1.67
CA GLU A 33 31.36 5.78 -1.58
C GLU A 33 32.31 6.15 -0.44
N GLU A 34 32.53 7.44 -0.17
CA GLU A 34 33.40 7.91 0.91
C GLU A 34 32.77 7.76 2.30
N HIS A 35 31.46 7.90 2.43
CA HIS A 35 30.77 8.02 3.71
C HIS A 35 29.76 6.90 3.99
N GLY A 36 29.40 6.13 3.00
CA GLY A 36 28.38 5.08 3.08
C GLY A 36 28.95 3.68 2.86
N GLN A 37 28.07 2.71 2.93
CA GLN A 37 28.34 1.30 2.60
C GLN A 37 27.31 0.85 1.56
N ASP A 38 27.78 0.25 0.46
CA ASP A 38 26.88 -0.40 -0.52
C ASP A 38 26.18 -1.58 0.15
N VAL A 39 24.86 -1.57 0.16
CA VAL A 39 24.03 -2.61 0.79
C VAL A 39 24.26 -3.99 0.21
N ASN A 40 24.66 -4.08 -1.07
CA ASN A 40 24.98 -5.36 -1.71
C ASN A 40 26.28 -5.98 -1.19
N THR A 41 27.08 -5.23 -0.42
CA THR A 41 28.30 -5.70 0.25
C THR A 41 28.09 -5.99 1.74
N VAL A 42 26.92 -5.69 2.28
CA VAL A 42 26.55 -6.03 3.65
C VAL A 42 26.34 -7.55 3.70
N ASP A 43 27.28 -8.23 4.36
CA ASP A 43 27.27 -9.68 4.48
C ASP A 43 26.02 -10.12 5.26
N SER A 44 25.10 -10.80 4.58
CA SER A 44 23.97 -11.45 5.22
C SER A 44 24.07 -12.94 4.93
N ASP A 45 24.36 -13.73 5.95
CA ASP A 45 24.29 -15.20 5.89
C ASP A 45 22.88 -15.74 5.58
N TYR A 46 21.95 -14.84 5.22
CA TYR A 46 20.57 -15.18 4.97
C TYR A 46 20.20 -14.90 3.52
N GLU A 47 20.04 -15.96 2.75
CA GLU A 47 19.21 -15.91 1.56
C GLU A 47 17.79 -15.52 2.04
N VAL A 48 17.37 -14.27 1.73
CA VAL A 48 15.95 -13.90 1.81
C VAL A 48 15.20 -15.04 1.11
N PRO A 49 14.33 -15.78 1.78
CA PRO A 49 13.42 -16.65 1.06
C PRO A 49 12.67 -15.67 0.16
N ARG A 50 13.06 -15.60 -1.11
CA ARG A 50 12.23 -14.95 -2.14
C ARG A 50 10.90 -15.56 -1.91
N GLY A 51 9.96 -14.75 -1.32
CA GLY A 51 8.75 -15.21 -0.69
C GLY A 51 8.26 -16.42 -1.44
N GLY A 52 8.59 -17.58 -0.90
CA GLY A 52 8.44 -18.82 -1.61
C GLY A 52 6.96 -18.88 -1.87
N ARG A 53 6.56 -18.61 -3.11
CA ARG A 53 5.32 -19.19 -3.58
C ARG A 53 5.54 -20.65 -3.26
N GLY A 54 4.95 -21.11 -2.13
CA GLY A 54 5.05 -22.49 -1.71
C GLY A 54 4.74 -23.32 -2.95
N ASP A 55 5.28 -24.53 -3.07
CA ASP A 55 5.12 -25.42 -4.23
C ASP A 55 3.66 -25.57 -4.72
N GLY A 56 2.71 -25.00 -4.01
CA GLY A 56 1.30 -24.91 -4.31
C GLY A 56 0.87 -23.64 -5.00
N GLY A 57 1.37 -23.18 -6.10
CA GLY A 57 1.02 -22.01 -6.92
C GLY A 57 -0.25 -21.22 -6.55
N GLU A 58 -0.38 -20.01 -7.04
CA GLU A 58 -1.59 -19.18 -6.86
C GLU A 58 -2.81 -19.89 -7.46
N VAL A 59 -3.90 -20.02 -6.71
CA VAL A 59 -5.15 -20.64 -7.20
C VAL A 59 -6.19 -19.55 -7.39
N VAL A 60 -6.74 -19.48 -8.60
CA VAL A 60 -7.72 -18.46 -9.01
C VAL A 60 -9.07 -19.15 -9.24
N PRO A 61 -10.17 -18.67 -8.65
CA PRO A 61 -11.50 -19.21 -8.91
C PRO A 61 -12.00 -18.87 -10.32
N LEU A 62 -12.70 -19.80 -10.95
CA LEU A 62 -13.30 -19.65 -12.28
C LEU A 62 -14.82 -19.88 -12.21
N ALA A 63 -15.51 -19.69 -13.34
CA ALA A 63 -16.92 -20.02 -13.50
C ALA A 63 -17.21 -21.51 -13.25
N GLU A 64 -16.30 -22.39 -13.69
CA GLU A 64 -16.38 -23.83 -13.47
C GLU A 64 -15.03 -24.33 -12.95
N GLY A 65 -14.86 -24.43 -11.62
CA GLY A 65 -13.66 -24.94 -10.98
C GLY A 65 -12.62 -23.85 -10.67
N TRP A 66 -11.34 -24.22 -10.71
CA TRP A 66 -10.24 -23.37 -10.26
C TRP A 66 -9.06 -23.45 -11.22
N LEU A 67 -8.25 -22.41 -11.28
CA LEU A 67 -7.01 -22.35 -12.04
C LEU A 67 -5.83 -22.23 -11.07
N ARG A 68 -4.93 -23.21 -11.09
CA ARG A 68 -3.65 -23.16 -10.39
C ARG A 68 -2.60 -22.53 -11.30
N LEU A 69 -1.94 -21.48 -10.82
CA LEU A 69 -0.82 -20.81 -11.49
C LEU A 69 0.49 -21.23 -10.81
N ALA A 70 1.44 -21.74 -11.57
CA ALA A 70 2.75 -22.15 -11.07
C ALA A 70 3.86 -21.75 -12.05
N ALA A 71 5.11 -21.64 -11.58
CA ALA A 71 6.25 -21.48 -12.47
C ALA A 71 6.49 -22.78 -13.24
N GLY A 72 6.64 -22.70 -14.56
CA GLY A 72 7.05 -23.81 -15.43
C GLY A 72 8.58 -23.97 -15.48
N ASP A 73 9.04 -25.05 -16.13
CA ASP A 73 10.45 -25.43 -16.20
C ASP A 73 11.36 -24.40 -16.92
N GLY A 74 10.78 -23.48 -17.69
CA GLY A 74 11.49 -22.41 -18.40
C GLY A 74 11.38 -21.02 -17.76
N GLY A 75 10.77 -20.91 -16.56
CA GLY A 75 10.46 -19.62 -15.92
C GLY A 75 9.14 -19.01 -16.39
N ASP A 76 8.43 -19.64 -17.32
CA ASP A 76 7.10 -19.24 -17.75
C ASP A 76 6.07 -19.48 -16.65
N LEU A 77 5.02 -18.66 -16.60
CA LEU A 77 3.86 -18.92 -15.77
C LEU A 77 2.98 -19.98 -16.46
N VAL A 78 2.64 -21.05 -15.75
CA VAL A 78 1.79 -22.13 -16.26
C VAL A 78 0.51 -22.18 -15.46
N GLY A 79 -0.64 -22.14 -16.13
CA GLY A 79 -1.97 -22.33 -15.54
C GLY A 79 -2.46 -23.76 -15.76
N GLN A 80 -2.95 -24.40 -14.69
CA GLN A 80 -3.56 -25.73 -14.72
C GLN A 80 -4.94 -25.67 -14.10
N PHE A 81 -5.93 -26.23 -14.81
CA PHE A 81 -7.27 -26.35 -14.25
C PHE A 81 -7.27 -27.42 -13.17
N VAL A 82 -7.93 -27.12 -12.06
CA VAL A 82 -8.12 -28.05 -10.94
C VAL A 82 -9.60 -28.10 -10.57
N SER A 83 -10.10 -29.27 -10.26
CA SER A 83 -11.50 -29.47 -9.86
C SER A 83 -11.75 -29.05 -8.40
N ASP A 84 -10.70 -29.10 -7.59
CA ASP A 84 -10.73 -28.77 -6.16
C ASP A 84 -9.48 -27.93 -5.83
N PRO A 85 -9.63 -26.78 -5.16
CA PRO A 85 -8.50 -25.88 -4.86
C PRO A 85 -7.59 -26.44 -3.76
N VAL A 86 -8.09 -27.36 -2.95
CA VAL A 86 -7.38 -27.98 -1.82
C VAL A 86 -6.60 -29.21 -2.25
N GLU A 87 -7.26 -30.16 -2.90
CA GLU A 87 -6.64 -31.40 -3.38
C GLU A 87 -5.88 -31.21 -4.69
N GLN A 88 -6.16 -30.12 -5.41
CA GLN A 88 -5.49 -29.70 -6.65
C GLN A 88 -5.45 -30.80 -7.72
N HIS A 89 -6.50 -31.58 -7.84
CA HIS A 89 -6.62 -32.57 -8.91
C HIS A 89 -6.62 -31.90 -10.28
N LEU A 90 -5.59 -32.14 -11.06
CA LEU A 90 -5.39 -31.55 -12.37
C LEU A 90 -6.45 -32.02 -13.37
N VAL A 91 -7.07 -31.07 -14.07
CA VAL A 91 -8.06 -31.31 -15.12
C VAL A 91 -7.63 -30.58 -16.39
N GLY A 92 -7.46 -31.31 -17.48
CA GLY A 92 -7.13 -30.74 -18.77
C GLY A 92 -5.65 -30.51 -19.04
N VAL A 93 -5.36 -29.75 -20.12
CA VAL A 93 -3.99 -29.46 -20.58
C VAL A 93 -3.52 -28.15 -19.94
N PRO A 94 -2.27 -28.08 -19.44
CA PRO A 94 -1.71 -26.83 -18.94
C PRO A 94 -1.73 -25.71 -19.98
N VAL A 95 -2.03 -24.50 -19.54
CA VAL A 95 -1.96 -23.29 -20.37
C VAL A 95 -0.68 -22.54 -19.99
N VAL A 96 0.21 -22.33 -20.96
CA VAL A 96 1.46 -21.59 -20.76
C VAL A 96 1.19 -20.10 -20.97
N PHE A 97 1.50 -19.29 -19.94
CA PHE A 97 1.55 -17.83 -20.04
C PHE A 97 3.01 -17.44 -20.32
N GLY A 98 3.38 -17.35 -21.59
CA GLY A 98 4.74 -16.98 -21.96
C GLY A 98 5.11 -15.59 -21.43
N GLU A 99 6.21 -15.50 -20.71
CA GLU A 99 6.83 -14.22 -20.34
C GLU A 99 7.93 -13.84 -21.35
N THR A 100 7.63 -13.96 -22.65
CA THR A 100 8.56 -13.58 -23.71
C THR A 100 8.93 -12.10 -23.63
N ASP A 101 10.19 -11.80 -23.90
CA ASP A 101 10.65 -10.42 -24.10
C ASP A 101 9.87 -9.79 -25.26
N ILE A 102 9.14 -8.72 -24.98
CA ILE A 102 8.40 -7.97 -25.99
C ILE A 102 9.40 -7.06 -26.72
N GLU A 103 9.37 -7.07 -28.05
CA GLU A 103 10.22 -6.20 -28.87
C GLU A 103 10.07 -4.72 -28.45
N GLY A 104 11.18 -4.08 -28.13
CA GLY A 104 11.23 -2.69 -27.65
C GLY A 104 10.99 -2.50 -26.14
N LEU A 105 10.67 -3.57 -25.39
CA LEU A 105 10.50 -3.55 -23.93
C LEU A 105 11.45 -4.53 -23.22
N ARG A 106 12.58 -4.83 -23.84
CA ARG A 106 13.56 -5.75 -23.29
C ARG A 106 14.11 -5.24 -21.94
N GLY A 107 14.11 -6.11 -20.93
CA GLY A 107 14.54 -5.76 -19.57
C GLY A 107 13.46 -5.07 -18.71
N TRP A 108 12.24 -4.90 -19.21
CA TRP A 108 11.13 -4.41 -18.41
C TRP A 108 10.58 -5.53 -17.52
N GLU A 109 10.23 -5.17 -16.29
CA GLU A 109 9.77 -6.11 -15.25
C GLU A 109 8.24 -6.19 -15.21
N THR A 110 7.69 -7.40 -15.04
CA THR A 110 6.25 -7.56 -14.78
C THR A 110 5.91 -7.13 -13.35
N ARG A 111 5.13 -6.06 -13.23
CA ARG A 111 4.68 -5.51 -11.94
C ARG A 111 3.43 -6.19 -11.41
N SER A 112 2.46 -6.41 -12.27
CA SER A 112 1.19 -7.07 -11.94
C SER A 112 0.60 -7.76 -13.17
N ARG A 113 -0.34 -8.67 -12.91
CA ARG A 113 -1.11 -9.39 -13.93
C ARG A 113 -2.58 -9.29 -13.60
N ASP A 114 -3.42 -9.14 -14.62
CA ASP A 114 -4.86 -9.31 -14.52
C ASP A 114 -5.30 -10.40 -15.49
N LEU A 115 -5.92 -11.43 -14.96
CA LEU A 115 -6.30 -12.65 -15.67
C LEU A 115 -7.81 -12.74 -15.77
N SER A 116 -8.33 -13.03 -16.95
CA SER A 116 -9.75 -13.32 -17.13
C SER A 116 -9.95 -14.47 -18.09
N VAL A 117 -10.19 -15.65 -17.54
CA VAL A 117 -10.49 -16.87 -18.31
C VAL A 117 -11.77 -16.71 -19.10
N GLU A 118 -12.80 -16.10 -18.48
CA GLU A 118 -14.10 -15.86 -19.12
C GLU A 118 -14.01 -15.00 -20.36
N LEU A 119 -13.13 -14.00 -20.34
CA LEU A 119 -12.88 -13.14 -21.49
C LEU A 119 -11.94 -13.79 -22.51
N GLY A 120 -11.20 -14.84 -22.13
CA GLY A 120 -10.17 -15.47 -22.94
C GLY A 120 -8.93 -14.59 -23.14
N TRP A 121 -8.67 -13.66 -22.21
CA TRP A 121 -7.57 -12.71 -22.27
C TRP A 121 -6.91 -12.52 -20.91
N TRP A 122 -5.66 -12.07 -20.94
CA TRP A 122 -4.92 -11.60 -19.76
C TRP A 122 -4.06 -10.41 -20.12
N CYS A 123 -3.73 -9.58 -19.15
CA CYS A 123 -2.80 -8.49 -19.36
C CYS A 123 -1.73 -8.47 -18.25
N ARG A 124 -0.57 -7.95 -18.60
CA ARG A 124 0.52 -7.64 -17.68
C ARG A 124 0.88 -6.17 -17.74
N LEU A 125 1.04 -5.59 -16.57
CA LEU A 125 1.63 -4.28 -16.40
C LEU A 125 3.14 -4.44 -16.29
N LEU A 126 3.86 -3.79 -17.19
CA LEU A 126 5.31 -3.81 -17.27
C LEU A 126 5.87 -2.48 -16.76
N ARG A 127 7.00 -2.52 -16.07
CA ARG A 127 7.74 -1.37 -15.58
C ARG A 127 9.15 -1.34 -16.15
N ASP A 128 9.56 -0.18 -16.66
CA ASP A 128 10.97 0.13 -16.95
C ASP A 128 11.67 0.41 -15.61
N PRO A 129 12.58 -0.46 -15.14
CA PRO A 129 13.20 -0.28 -13.84
C PRO A 129 14.12 0.96 -13.77
N GLU A 130 14.60 1.45 -14.94
CA GLU A 130 15.52 2.58 -14.99
C GLU A 130 14.84 3.96 -15.04
N ARG A 131 13.59 4.02 -15.57
CA ARG A 131 12.94 5.29 -15.91
C ARG A 131 11.55 5.47 -15.32
N GLU A 132 11.08 4.55 -14.49
CA GLU A 132 9.72 4.53 -13.93
C GLU A 132 8.62 4.74 -14.99
N ARG A 133 8.81 4.21 -16.20
CA ARG A 133 7.79 4.18 -17.24
C ARG A 133 7.07 2.86 -17.21
N TYR A 134 5.82 2.87 -17.66
CA TYR A 134 4.98 1.69 -17.66
C TYR A 134 4.44 1.39 -19.05
N ALA A 135 4.19 0.10 -19.28
CA ALA A 135 3.50 -0.39 -20.45
C ALA A 135 2.51 -1.48 -20.06
N VAL A 136 1.46 -1.64 -20.84
CA VAL A 136 0.50 -2.75 -20.70
C VAL A 136 0.60 -3.63 -21.92
N ALA A 137 0.85 -4.92 -21.72
CA ALA A 137 0.80 -5.94 -22.75
C ALA A 137 -0.44 -6.80 -22.53
N VAL A 138 -1.27 -6.93 -23.57
CA VAL A 138 -2.52 -7.70 -23.53
C VAL A 138 -2.38 -8.91 -24.43
N HIS A 139 -2.58 -10.09 -23.86
CA HIS A 139 -2.39 -11.38 -24.51
C HIS A 139 -3.72 -12.13 -24.61
N ARG A 140 -3.89 -12.86 -25.69
CA ARG A 140 -4.94 -13.87 -25.77
C ARG A 140 -4.56 -15.07 -24.90
N TRP A 141 -5.54 -15.71 -24.31
CA TRP A 141 -5.33 -16.90 -23.51
C TRP A 141 -4.61 -18.01 -24.30
N GLY A 142 -3.49 -18.47 -23.78
CA GLY A 142 -2.64 -19.48 -24.45
C GLY A 142 -1.73 -18.95 -25.56
N ASP A 143 -1.70 -17.63 -25.81
CA ASP A 143 -0.79 -17.01 -26.76
C ASP A 143 0.32 -16.25 -25.99
N PRO A 144 1.61 -16.63 -26.16
CA PRO A 144 2.72 -15.94 -25.50
C PRO A 144 2.94 -14.52 -26.04
N GLU A 145 2.60 -14.28 -27.33
CA GLU A 145 2.80 -12.98 -27.95
C GLU A 145 1.62 -12.03 -27.64
N PRO A 146 1.90 -10.76 -27.27
CA PRO A 146 0.84 -9.80 -27.03
C PRO A 146 0.14 -9.40 -28.32
N GLY A 147 -1.20 -9.42 -28.30
CA GLY A 147 -2.02 -8.86 -29.37
C GLY A 147 -2.06 -7.33 -29.35
N LEU A 148 -1.78 -6.72 -28.20
CA LEU A 148 -1.80 -5.26 -28.00
C LEU A 148 -0.73 -4.86 -26.97
N VAL A 149 0.04 -3.81 -27.29
CA VAL A 149 1.01 -3.20 -26.36
C VAL A 149 0.78 -1.69 -26.29
N LEU A 150 0.59 -1.16 -25.08
CA LEU A 150 0.39 0.26 -24.80
C LEU A 150 1.57 0.77 -23.97
N VAL A 151 2.38 1.66 -24.51
CA VAL A 151 3.57 2.22 -23.82
C VAL A 151 3.29 3.65 -23.34
N GLY A 152 3.86 4.02 -22.19
CA GLY A 152 3.71 5.36 -21.64
C GLY A 152 2.38 5.56 -20.90
N VAL A 153 1.81 4.47 -20.36
CA VAL A 153 0.64 4.50 -19.46
C VAL A 153 1.08 4.79 -18.02
N TYR A 154 0.13 5.10 -17.15
CA TYR A 154 0.33 5.06 -15.70
C TYR A 154 0.23 3.63 -15.16
N PRO A 155 0.66 3.33 -13.91
CA PRO A 155 0.70 1.96 -13.36
C PRO A 155 -0.69 1.40 -13.02
N GLU A 156 -1.67 1.63 -13.88
CA GLU A 156 -3.07 1.23 -13.69
C GLU A 156 -3.64 0.73 -15.01
N ALA A 157 -3.89 -0.58 -15.05
CA ALA A 157 -4.57 -1.22 -16.18
C ALA A 157 -5.29 -2.49 -15.72
N MET A 158 -6.43 -2.76 -16.35
CA MET A 158 -7.25 -3.94 -16.05
C MET A 158 -8.04 -4.39 -17.27
N LEU A 159 -8.40 -5.67 -17.28
CA LEU A 159 -9.37 -6.22 -18.23
C LEU A 159 -10.80 -5.99 -17.74
N ALA A 160 -11.70 -5.65 -18.64
CA ALA A 160 -13.11 -5.47 -18.35
C ALA A 160 -13.98 -6.00 -19.52
N GLN A 161 -15.28 -6.10 -19.27
CA GLN A 161 -16.27 -6.59 -20.22
C GLN A 161 -17.16 -5.44 -20.71
N SER A 162 -17.16 -5.23 -22.02
CA SER A 162 -18.14 -4.41 -22.74
C SER A 162 -18.95 -5.31 -23.68
N GLU A 163 -19.36 -4.85 -24.86
CA GLU A 163 -19.88 -5.70 -25.94
C GLU A 163 -18.83 -6.74 -26.39
N SER A 164 -17.55 -6.36 -26.28
CA SER A 164 -16.37 -7.22 -26.44
C SER A 164 -15.40 -7.00 -25.27
N PRO A 165 -14.42 -7.90 -25.04
CA PRO A 165 -13.39 -7.67 -24.04
C PRO A 165 -12.61 -6.39 -24.33
N VAL A 166 -12.34 -5.60 -23.27
CA VAL A 166 -11.62 -4.33 -23.34
C VAL A 166 -10.51 -4.28 -22.30
N VAL A 167 -9.47 -3.52 -22.56
CA VAL A 167 -8.52 -3.07 -21.56
C VAL A 167 -8.89 -1.66 -21.12
N VAL A 168 -8.98 -1.42 -19.83
CA VAL A 168 -9.14 -0.10 -19.20
C VAL A 168 -7.80 0.30 -18.62
N PHE A 169 -7.34 1.51 -18.89
CA PHE A 169 -6.03 1.98 -18.47
C PHE A 169 -6.02 3.50 -18.27
N VAL A 170 -5.03 3.99 -17.55
CA VAL A 170 -4.80 5.43 -17.35
C VAL A 170 -3.59 5.86 -18.15
N GLU A 171 -3.69 6.98 -18.87
CA GLU A 171 -2.59 7.55 -19.65
C GLU A 171 -2.47 9.06 -19.42
N PRO A 172 -1.28 9.67 -19.68
CA PRO A 172 -1.14 11.12 -19.70
C PRO A 172 -2.10 11.78 -20.70
N HIS A 173 -2.66 12.92 -20.33
CA HIS A 173 -3.51 13.68 -21.27
C HIS A 173 -2.63 14.34 -22.35
N PRO A 174 -2.87 14.10 -23.65
CA PRO A 174 -1.97 14.52 -24.72
C PRO A 174 -1.80 16.05 -24.84
N ASN A 175 -2.81 16.81 -24.42
CA ASN A 175 -2.85 18.28 -24.61
C ASN A 175 -2.92 19.06 -23.28
N LYS A 176 -2.84 18.39 -22.12
CA LYS A 176 -2.92 19.02 -20.80
C LYS A 176 -1.84 18.44 -19.89
N PRO A 177 -0.62 19.07 -19.86
CA PRO A 177 0.44 18.62 -18.95
C PRO A 177 -0.05 18.51 -17.50
N GLY A 178 0.42 17.52 -16.76
CA GLY A 178 -0.01 17.24 -15.38
C GLY A 178 -1.41 16.64 -15.24
N SER A 179 -2.09 16.35 -16.34
CA SER A 179 -3.41 15.70 -16.35
C SER A 179 -3.33 14.29 -16.92
N ALA A 180 -4.27 13.45 -16.51
CA ALA A 180 -4.45 12.08 -17.00
C ALA A 180 -5.88 11.84 -17.47
N ARG A 181 -6.07 10.75 -18.19
CA ARG A 181 -7.38 10.26 -18.57
C ARG A 181 -7.47 8.74 -18.43
N ALA A 182 -8.57 8.28 -17.88
CA ALA A 182 -8.95 6.87 -17.90
C ALA A 182 -9.65 6.56 -19.24
N ARG A 183 -9.18 5.54 -19.92
CA ARG A 183 -9.68 5.13 -21.24
C ARG A 183 -9.97 3.65 -21.29
N LEU A 184 -10.83 3.28 -22.24
CA LEU A 184 -11.02 1.89 -22.61
C LEU A 184 -10.74 1.68 -24.11
N LEU A 185 -10.19 0.51 -24.42
CA LEU A 185 -9.85 0.09 -25.77
C LEU A 185 -10.22 -1.40 -25.95
N PRO A 186 -10.87 -1.79 -27.08
CA PRO A 186 -11.06 -3.20 -27.39
C PRO A 186 -9.72 -3.94 -27.48
N VAL A 187 -9.61 -5.12 -26.86
CA VAL A 187 -8.35 -5.91 -26.87
C VAL A 187 -7.97 -6.41 -28.27
N THR A 188 -8.92 -6.42 -29.20
CA THR A 188 -8.72 -6.77 -30.60
C THR A 188 -8.38 -5.57 -31.49
N ALA A 189 -8.20 -4.38 -30.91
CA ALA A 189 -7.88 -3.18 -31.69
C ALA A 189 -6.50 -3.35 -32.34
N THR A 190 -6.47 -3.25 -33.65
CA THR A 190 -5.22 -3.36 -34.45
C THR A 190 -4.48 -2.03 -34.56
N SER A 191 -5.07 -0.94 -34.11
CA SER A 191 -4.43 0.38 -34.09
C SER A 191 -4.96 1.23 -32.92
N LEU A 192 -4.07 2.03 -32.33
CA LEU A 192 -4.41 3.10 -31.35
C LEU A 192 -5.24 4.24 -31.97
N HIS A 193 -5.61 4.13 -33.25
CA HIS A 193 -6.34 5.14 -34.01
C HIS A 193 -7.87 5.00 -33.92
N ASP A 194 -8.39 3.89 -33.43
CA ASP A 194 -9.80 3.83 -33.06
C ASP A 194 -10.06 4.91 -32.00
N PRO A 195 -11.09 5.77 -32.18
CA PRO A 195 -11.32 6.84 -31.23
C PRO A 195 -11.60 6.21 -29.87
N PRO A 196 -10.67 6.40 -28.90
CA PRO A 196 -10.79 5.74 -27.62
C PRO A 196 -11.96 6.34 -26.86
N ARG A 197 -12.74 5.48 -26.24
CA ARG A 197 -13.78 5.93 -25.31
C ARG A 197 -13.08 6.40 -24.02
N VAL A 198 -13.32 7.66 -23.65
CA VAL A 198 -12.79 8.26 -22.41
C VAL A 198 -13.84 8.10 -21.33
N LEU A 199 -13.45 7.54 -20.20
CA LEU A 199 -14.27 7.41 -19.00
C LEU A 199 -14.19 8.66 -18.14
N ALA A 200 -12.97 9.19 -17.95
CA ALA A 200 -12.73 10.33 -17.10
C ALA A 200 -11.43 11.06 -17.44
N GLU A 201 -11.36 12.34 -17.10
CA GLU A 201 -10.17 13.18 -17.20
C GLU A 201 -10.00 13.98 -15.91
N GLY A 202 -8.75 14.23 -15.50
CA GLY A 202 -8.45 15.02 -14.31
C GLY A 202 -6.94 15.19 -14.08
N PRO A 203 -6.52 15.76 -12.95
CA PRO A 203 -5.11 15.79 -12.54
C PRO A 203 -4.53 14.38 -12.53
N ALA A 204 -3.27 14.21 -12.94
CA ALA A 204 -2.64 12.90 -13.12
C ALA A 204 -2.68 12.03 -11.85
N ALA A 205 -2.36 12.62 -10.70
CA ALA A 205 -2.43 11.92 -9.40
C ALA A 205 -3.87 11.61 -8.93
N GLY A 206 -4.87 12.20 -9.58
CA GLY A 206 -6.27 12.11 -9.18
C GLY A 206 -7.10 11.09 -9.95
N VAL A 207 -6.64 10.65 -11.13
CA VAL A 207 -7.39 9.66 -11.92
C VAL A 207 -6.94 8.26 -11.54
N LYS A 208 -7.86 7.44 -11.03
CA LYS A 208 -7.65 6.06 -10.61
C LYS A 208 -8.69 5.15 -11.23
N ILE A 209 -8.35 3.89 -11.44
CA ILE A 209 -9.30 2.88 -11.91
C ILE A 209 -9.23 1.63 -11.02
N GLU A 210 -10.38 1.02 -10.77
CA GLU A 210 -10.49 -0.24 -10.06
C GLU A 210 -11.60 -1.12 -10.65
N THR A 211 -11.43 -2.44 -10.56
CA THR A 211 -12.48 -3.38 -10.95
C THR A 211 -13.58 -3.44 -9.89
N CYS A 212 -14.83 -3.61 -10.33
CA CYS A 212 -15.86 -4.23 -9.50
C CYS A 212 -15.76 -5.76 -9.58
N SER A 213 -16.39 -6.46 -8.66
CA SER A 213 -16.53 -7.92 -8.71
C SER A 213 -17.13 -8.41 -10.03
N VAL A 214 -18.00 -7.61 -10.63
CA VAL A 214 -18.51 -7.82 -11.99
C VAL A 214 -17.73 -6.97 -12.99
N ARG A 215 -16.92 -7.60 -13.84
CA ARG A 215 -16.01 -6.92 -14.80
C ARG A 215 -16.71 -6.01 -15.83
N ARG A 216 -18.03 -6.09 -15.97
CA ARG A 216 -18.85 -5.14 -16.72
C ARG A 216 -18.82 -3.74 -16.12
N PHE A 217 -18.56 -3.63 -14.81
CA PHE A 217 -18.54 -2.36 -14.09
C PHE A 217 -17.11 -2.00 -13.69
N VAL A 218 -16.77 -0.72 -13.91
CA VAL A 218 -15.46 -0.17 -13.56
C VAL A 218 -15.65 1.05 -12.66
N LYS A 219 -14.89 1.08 -11.57
CA LYS A 219 -14.78 2.24 -10.69
C LYS A 219 -13.72 3.18 -11.23
N VAL A 220 -14.05 4.47 -11.31
CA VAL A 220 -13.11 5.52 -11.69
C VAL A 220 -13.09 6.58 -10.59
N GLY A 221 -11.91 6.78 -10.01
CA GLY A 221 -11.68 7.77 -8.97
C GLY A 221 -11.25 9.11 -9.56
N HIS A 222 -11.71 10.20 -8.94
CA HIS A 222 -11.34 11.57 -9.26
C HIS A 222 -10.87 12.29 -8.01
N GLY A 223 -9.82 13.10 -8.12
CA GLY A 223 -9.27 13.85 -7.02
C GLY A 223 -8.20 13.07 -6.25
N VAL A 224 -7.56 13.76 -5.31
CA VAL A 224 -6.53 13.17 -4.47
C VAL A 224 -7.14 12.35 -3.34
N ARG A 225 -6.34 11.50 -2.74
CA ARG A 225 -6.75 10.43 -1.83
C ARG A 225 -7.79 10.85 -0.77
N SER A 226 -7.58 11.98 -0.10
CA SER A 226 -8.48 12.46 0.96
C SER A 226 -9.80 13.07 0.46
N ASN A 227 -9.83 13.51 -0.81
CA ASN A 227 -10.99 14.13 -1.46
C ASN A 227 -11.39 13.37 -2.72
N ARG A 228 -10.98 12.10 -2.85
CA ARG A 228 -11.32 11.30 -4.02
C ARG A 228 -12.80 10.97 -4.02
N THR A 229 -13.44 11.28 -5.12
CA THR A 229 -14.81 10.85 -5.42
C THR A 229 -14.74 9.71 -6.42
N TRP A 230 -15.62 8.74 -6.27
CA TRP A 230 -15.66 7.57 -7.13
C TRP A 230 -16.93 7.56 -7.97
N GLN A 231 -16.79 7.08 -9.19
CA GLN A 231 -17.89 6.86 -10.13
C GLN A 231 -17.84 5.42 -10.61
N ILE A 232 -19.01 4.81 -10.82
CA ILE A 232 -19.13 3.49 -11.46
C ILE A 232 -19.64 3.69 -12.89
N PHE A 233 -19.00 3.02 -13.82
CA PHE A 233 -19.42 2.97 -15.22
C PHE A 233 -19.88 1.56 -15.60
N ASP A 234 -21.06 1.46 -16.20
CA ASP A 234 -21.49 0.27 -16.90
C ASP A 234 -20.94 0.31 -18.33
N LEU A 235 -19.96 -0.53 -18.63
CA LEU A 235 -19.27 -0.50 -19.91
C LEU A 235 -20.11 -1.02 -21.09
N THR A 236 -21.28 -1.63 -20.81
CA THR A 236 -22.23 -2.05 -21.86
C THR A 236 -23.30 -1.00 -22.15
N ALA A 237 -23.34 0.08 -21.36
CA ALA A 237 -24.30 1.15 -21.61
C ALA A 237 -24.02 1.87 -22.94
N PRO A 238 -25.04 2.18 -23.75
CA PRO A 238 -24.86 2.87 -25.04
C PRO A 238 -24.14 4.22 -24.90
N GLN A 239 -24.41 4.92 -23.80
CA GLN A 239 -23.70 6.12 -23.39
C GLN A 239 -22.95 5.81 -22.10
N LEU A 240 -21.63 6.03 -22.09
CA LEU A 240 -20.80 5.88 -20.91
C LEU A 240 -21.05 7.02 -19.93
N GLN A 241 -22.17 6.94 -19.22
CA GLN A 241 -22.50 7.86 -18.12
C GLN A 241 -22.24 7.15 -16.80
N PRO A 242 -21.70 7.85 -15.80
CA PRO A 242 -21.51 7.26 -14.49
C PRO A 242 -22.86 6.96 -13.82
N ILE A 243 -22.93 5.82 -13.15
CA ILE A 243 -24.02 5.52 -12.22
C ILE A 243 -23.88 6.47 -11.04
N ALA A 244 -24.96 7.16 -10.68
CA ALA A 244 -24.95 8.09 -9.55
C ALA A 244 -24.62 7.33 -8.24
N MET A 245 -23.54 7.73 -7.60
CA MET A 245 -23.08 7.18 -6.31
C MET A 245 -23.72 7.94 -5.15
N PRO A 246 -24.03 7.27 -4.02
CA PRO A 246 -24.39 7.95 -2.78
C PRO A 246 -23.24 8.86 -2.29
N GLU A 247 -23.58 10.04 -1.77
CA GLU A 247 -22.60 11.04 -1.27
C GLU A 247 -21.68 10.50 -0.15
N SER A 248 -22.09 9.44 0.54
CA SER A 248 -21.34 8.82 1.64
C SER A 248 -20.24 7.84 1.19
N VAL A 249 -20.08 7.61 -0.11
CA VAL A 249 -19.08 6.66 -0.62
C VAL A 249 -17.82 7.42 -1.04
N HIS A 250 -16.80 7.38 -0.20
CA HIS A 250 -15.50 8.02 -0.43
C HIS A 250 -14.34 7.03 -0.57
N ASP A 251 -14.55 5.75 -0.20
CA ASP A 251 -13.54 4.70 -0.21
C ASP A 251 -13.93 3.61 -1.22
N PRO A 252 -13.05 3.24 -2.18
CA PRO A 252 -13.33 2.22 -3.18
C PRO A 252 -13.56 0.83 -2.57
N ASP A 253 -13.00 0.57 -1.39
CA ASP A 253 -13.16 -0.70 -0.68
C ASP A 253 -14.53 -0.83 0.00
N LEU A 254 -15.26 0.27 0.11
CA LEU A 254 -16.57 0.31 0.76
C LEU A 254 -17.75 0.26 -0.23
N PHE A 255 -17.50 -0.01 -1.50
CA PHE A 255 -18.56 -0.26 -2.46
C PHE A 255 -18.16 -1.23 -3.58
N ASP A 256 -19.16 -1.96 -4.11
CA ASP A 256 -18.97 -2.90 -5.21
C ASP A 256 -20.29 -3.15 -5.94
N VAL A 257 -20.25 -3.99 -6.97
CA VAL A 257 -21.45 -4.46 -7.69
C VAL A 257 -21.59 -5.97 -7.49
N ALA A 258 -22.75 -6.36 -6.98
CA ALA A 258 -23.10 -7.77 -6.81
C ALA A 258 -24.07 -8.23 -7.90
N PRO A 259 -23.82 -9.39 -8.55
CA PRO A 259 -24.76 -9.97 -9.49
C PRO A 259 -25.94 -10.62 -8.76
N LEU A 260 -27.12 -10.49 -9.35
CA LEU A 260 -28.35 -11.21 -9.00
C LEU A 260 -28.78 -12.10 -10.17
N LYS A 261 -29.72 -13.01 -9.92
CA LYS A 261 -30.33 -13.82 -10.98
C LYS A 261 -30.87 -12.98 -12.14
N ASP A 262 -31.50 -11.84 -11.82
CA ASP A 262 -32.14 -10.95 -12.79
C ASP A 262 -31.59 -9.51 -12.70
N GLY A 263 -30.28 -9.32 -12.74
CA GLY A 263 -29.69 -7.99 -12.77
C GLY A 263 -28.50 -7.77 -11.83
N TYR A 264 -28.31 -6.54 -11.39
CA TYR A 264 -27.15 -6.15 -10.57
C TYR A 264 -27.59 -5.22 -9.43
N LEU A 265 -26.90 -5.36 -8.30
CA LEU A 265 -27.01 -4.44 -7.17
C LEU A 265 -25.72 -3.64 -7.01
N LEU A 266 -25.87 -2.33 -6.89
CA LEU A 266 -24.85 -1.50 -6.26
C LEU A 266 -24.94 -1.74 -4.76
N ILE A 267 -23.84 -2.20 -4.16
CA ILE A 267 -23.69 -2.34 -2.72
C ILE A 267 -22.67 -1.33 -2.22
N HIS A 268 -22.94 -0.71 -1.09
CA HIS A 268 -21.98 0.18 -0.44
C HIS A 268 -22.15 0.12 1.07
N ALA A 269 -21.07 0.44 1.77
CA ALA A 269 -21.07 0.49 3.21
C ALA A 269 -20.82 1.90 3.74
N VAL A 270 -21.35 2.16 4.91
CA VAL A 270 -21.14 3.39 5.67
C VAL A 270 -20.70 3.02 7.07
N ASN A 271 -19.60 3.63 7.51
CA ASN A 271 -19.12 3.55 8.87
C ASN A 271 -19.51 4.81 9.63
N ASP A 272 -20.12 4.63 10.81
CA ASP A 272 -20.44 5.70 11.75
C ASP A 272 -19.82 5.35 13.11
N ALA A 273 -18.78 6.08 13.52
CA ALA A 273 -18.07 5.87 14.78
C ALA A 273 -17.60 4.40 14.96
N GLN A 274 -18.38 3.56 15.63
CA GLN A 274 -18.09 2.13 15.84
C GLN A 274 -19.20 1.23 15.30
N GLN A 275 -19.96 1.74 14.37
CA GLN A 275 -21.05 0.99 13.73
C GLN A 275 -20.88 1.05 12.21
N TRP A 276 -21.22 -0.04 11.56
CA TRP A 276 -21.28 -0.12 10.12
C TRP A 276 -22.69 -0.50 9.66
N ARG A 277 -23.03 -0.11 8.43
CA ARG A 277 -24.20 -0.60 7.72
C ARG A 277 -23.87 -0.81 6.25
N ILE A 278 -24.44 -1.82 5.65
CA ILE A 278 -24.39 -2.07 4.21
C ILE A 278 -25.76 -1.77 3.63
N GLU A 279 -25.77 -1.02 2.54
CA GLU A 279 -26.95 -0.67 1.78
C GLU A 279 -26.80 -1.18 0.35
N ALA A 280 -27.93 -1.53 -0.28
CA ALA A 280 -27.99 -1.95 -1.67
C ALA A 280 -29.02 -1.16 -2.46
N SER A 281 -28.80 -1.04 -3.78
CA SER A 281 -29.72 -0.41 -4.72
C SER A 281 -29.71 -1.19 -6.03
N HIS A 282 -30.85 -1.39 -6.67
CA HIS A 282 -30.89 -1.99 -8.00
C HIS A 282 -30.25 -1.06 -9.04
N ILE A 283 -29.43 -1.61 -9.91
CA ILE A 283 -28.90 -0.89 -11.08
C ILE A 283 -29.85 -1.12 -12.24
N ASN A 284 -30.61 -0.08 -12.61
CA ASN A 284 -31.55 -0.10 -13.72
C ASN A 284 -31.31 1.12 -14.64
N ASN A 285 -31.10 0.88 -15.93
CA ASN A 285 -30.89 1.94 -16.94
C ASN A 285 -29.82 2.98 -16.53
N GLY A 286 -28.70 2.54 -15.94
CA GLY A 286 -27.62 3.44 -15.52
C GLY A 286 -27.90 4.24 -14.25
N GLN A 287 -28.93 3.88 -13.47
CA GLN A 287 -29.29 4.54 -12.21
C GLN A 287 -29.39 3.53 -11.07
N ALA A 288 -28.92 3.91 -9.89
CA ALA A 288 -29.15 3.18 -8.65
C ALA A 288 -30.51 3.57 -8.07
N GLN A 289 -31.42 2.60 -7.92
CA GLN A 289 -32.81 2.80 -7.50
C GLN A 289 -33.20 1.84 -6.38
N ASN A 290 -34.28 2.18 -5.65
CA ASN A 290 -34.85 1.31 -4.61
C ASN A 290 -33.83 0.91 -3.53
N ARG A 291 -33.20 1.91 -2.89
CA ARG A 291 -32.20 1.71 -1.82
C ARG A 291 -32.83 1.11 -0.57
N TRP A 292 -32.15 0.13 0.03
CA TRP A 292 -32.51 -0.44 1.34
C TRP A 292 -31.27 -0.84 2.13
N GLN A 293 -31.41 -0.93 3.46
CA GLN A 293 -30.37 -1.46 4.33
C GLN A 293 -30.39 -2.99 4.27
N VAL A 294 -29.24 -3.58 3.91
CA VAL A 294 -29.05 -5.02 3.85
C VAL A 294 -28.68 -5.58 5.22
N ALA A 295 -27.68 -4.99 5.87
CA ALA A 295 -27.18 -5.41 7.17
C ALA A 295 -26.54 -4.24 7.91
N ALA A 296 -26.40 -4.37 9.23
CA ALA A 296 -25.67 -3.43 10.07
C ALA A 296 -25.06 -4.15 11.29
N GLY A 297 -24.09 -3.54 11.96
CA GLY A 297 -23.46 -4.13 13.13
C GLY A 297 -22.46 -3.21 13.80
N GLN A 298 -21.80 -3.75 14.83
CA GLN A 298 -20.74 -3.09 15.59
C GLN A 298 -19.38 -3.34 14.96
N GLY A 299 -18.45 -2.40 15.13
CA GLY A 299 -17.09 -2.44 14.59
C GLY A 299 -16.92 -1.52 13.38
N LYS A 300 -15.79 -1.66 12.71
CA LYS A 300 -15.45 -0.90 11.50
C LYS A 300 -15.37 -1.85 10.30
N LEU A 301 -16.12 -1.56 9.25
CA LEU A 301 -16.03 -2.28 8.00
C LEU A 301 -14.85 -1.72 7.19
N HIS A 302 -13.96 -2.59 6.74
CA HIS A 302 -12.75 -2.23 5.99
C HIS A 302 -12.83 -2.54 4.51
N HIS A 303 -13.52 -3.61 4.15
CA HIS A 303 -13.60 -4.06 2.76
C HIS A 303 -14.90 -4.83 2.54
N LEU A 304 -15.45 -4.74 1.34
CA LEU A 304 -16.56 -5.56 0.89
C LEU A 304 -16.35 -6.00 -0.58
N VAL A 305 -16.82 -7.19 -0.87
CA VAL A 305 -16.75 -7.79 -2.21
C VAL A 305 -18.12 -8.34 -2.56
N GLY A 306 -18.66 -7.96 -3.72
CA GLY A 306 -19.91 -8.50 -4.25
C GLY A 306 -19.75 -9.95 -4.69
N ALA A 307 -20.66 -10.80 -4.26
CA ALA A 307 -20.79 -12.20 -4.66
C ALA A 307 -22.12 -12.43 -5.35
N HIS A 308 -22.32 -13.60 -5.97
CA HIS A 308 -23.64 -13.97 -6.48
C HIS A 308 -24.64 -14.04 -5.33
N GLU A 309 -25.65 -13.14 -5.36
CA GLU A 309 -26.67 -13.03 -4.32
C GLU A 309 -26.16 -12.87 -2.89
N ALA A 310 -24.91 -12.37 -2.70
CA ALA A 310 -24.33 -12.16 -1.39
C ALA A 310 -23.26 -11.05 -1.39
N VAL A 311 -22.80 -10.70 -0.18
CA VAL A 311 -21.65 -9.85 0.07
C VAL A 311 -20.70 -10.57 1.03
N LEU A 312 -19.42 -10.59 0.68
CA LEU A 312 -18.34 -10.93 1.59
C LEU A 312 -17.79 -9.64 2.19
N ALA A 313 -17.68 -9.56 3.52
CA ALA A 313 -17.25 -8.34 4.19
C ALA A 313 -16.20 -8.63 5.27
N ARG A 314 -15.25 -7.70 5.41
CA ARG A 314 -14.21 -7.70 6.44
C ARG A 314 -14.49 -6.60 7.46
N ILE A 315 -14.58 -6.97 8.73
CA ILE A 315 -14.93 -6.05 9.82
C ILE A 315 -13.96 -6.22 10.97
N SER A 316 -13.40 -5.11 11.47
CA SER A 316 -12.61 -5.14 12.70
C SER A 316 -13.45 -4.78 13.91
N ARG A 317 -13.11 -5.38 15.06
CA ARG A 317 -13.68 -5.09 16.39
C ARG A 317 -12.58 -5.03 17.42
N THR A 318 -12.71 -4.08 18.33
CA THR A 318 -11.84 -4.01 19.52
C THR A 318 -12.71 -4.16 20.76
N ARG A 319 -12.39 -5.15 21.61
CA ARG A 319 -13.05 -5.38 22.90
C ARG A 319 -11.97 -5.50 23.97
N ASP A 320 -12.03 -4.66 24.99
CA ASP A 320 -11.09 -4.68 26.11
C ASP A 320 -9.62 -4.73 25.62
N THR A 321 -9.26 -3.84 24.67
CA THR A 321 -7.98 -3.76 23.96
C THR A 321 -7.67 -4.89 22.99
N ARG A 322 -8.37 -6.02 23.05
CA ARG A 322 -8.18 -7.12 22.09
C ARG A 322 -8.77 -6.76 20.73
N HIS A 323 -7.91 -6.71 19.71
CA HIS A 323 -8.30 -6.49 18.32
C HIS A 323 -8.56 -7.81 17.61
N THR A 324 -9.64 -7.88 16.83
CA THR A 324 -9.97 -9.03 15.96
C THR A 324 -10.66 -8.56 14.69
N GLU A 325 -10.49 -9.31 13.61
CA GLU A 325 -11.28 -9.17 12.40
C GLU A 325 -12.23 -10.34 12.20
N ASP A 326 -13.43 -10.03 11.76
CA ASP A 326 -14.45 -10.99 11.35
C ASP A 326 -14.60 -10.98 9.83
N LEU A 327 -14.64 -12.16 9.24
CA LEU A 327 -15.07 -12.40 7.88
C LEU A 327 -16.55 -12.74 7.89
N LEU A 328 -17.37 -11.91 7.23
CA LEU A 328 -18.83 -12.06 7.21
C LEU A 328 -19.33 -12.43 5.82
N TRP A 329 -20.29 -13.35 5.80
CA TRP A 329 -21.14 -13.64 4.65
C TRP A 329 -22.53 -13.05 4.87
N ILE A 330 -22.98 -12.23 3.93
CA ILE A 330 -24.23 -11.46 4.04
C ILE A 330 -25.08 -11.75 2.81
N PRO A 331 -26.13 -12.59 2.89
CA PRO A 331 -27.02 -12.86 1.76
C PRO A 331 -27.71 -11.58 1.29
N LEU A 332 -27.86 -11.42 -0.03
CA LEU A 332 -28.58 -10.31 -0.65
C LEU A 332 -30.00 -10.75 -0.98
N THR A 333 -30.95 -10.39 -0.12
CA THR A 333 -32.38 -10.58 -0.39
C THR A 333 -33.00 -9.21 -0.66
N PRO A 334 -33.56 -8.97 -1.86
CA PRO A 334 -34.12 -7.68 -2.23
C PRO A 334 -35.11 -7.14 -1.19
N ALA A 335 -34.94 -5.87 -0.85
CA ALA A 335 -35.76 -5.12 0.12
C ALA A 335 -35.84 -5.76 1.53
N THR A 336 -34.87 -6.60 1.91
CA THR A 336 -34.86 -7.28 3.22
C THR A 336 -33.56 -7.00 3.95
N THR A 337 -33.64 -6.70 5.25
CA THR A 337 -32.49 -6.65 6.15
C THR A 337 -32.24 -8.06 6.68
N VAL A 338 -30.97 -8.51 6.64
CA VAL A 338 -30.55 -9.85 7.05
C VAL A 338 -29.52 -9.79 8.17
N GLU A 339 -29.42 -10.87 8.95
CA GLU A 339 -28.36 -11.06 9.92
C GLU A 339 -27.11 -11.64 9.23
N PRO A 340 -25.95 -11.00 9.39
CA PRO A 340 -24.69 -11.51 8.85
C PRO A 340 -24.29 -12.84 9.49
N ARG A 341 -23.75 -13.75 8.68
CA ARG A 341 -23.13 -14.98 9.17
C ARG A 341 -21.61 -14.79 9.28
N THR A 342 -21.05 -14.88 10.49
CA THR A 342 -19.60 -14.90 10.69
C THR A 342 -19.05 -16.24 10.19
N LEU A 343 -18.16 -16.17 9.21
CA LEU A 343 -17.47 -17.34 8.66
C LEU A 343 -16.24 -17.69 9.50
N HIS A 344 -15.45 -16.68 9.83
CA HIS A 344 -14.22 -16.84 10.60
C HIS A 344 -13.86 -15.55 11.35
N THR A 345 -13.11 -15.68 12.45
CA THR A 345 -12.56 -14.56 13.23
C THR A 345 -11.06 -14.78 13.40
N THR A 346 -10.26 -13.75 13.15
CA THR A 346 -8.81 -13.78 13.29
C THR A 346 -8.31 -12.65 14.20
N PRO A 347 -7.19 -12.82 14.92
CA PRO A 347 -6.49 -11.70 15.56
C PRO A 347 -5.70 -10.84 14.57
N GLY A 348 -5.50 -11.31 13.32
CA GLY A 348 -4.88 -10.60 12.22
C GLY A 348 -5.89 -9.95 11.29
N MET A 349 -5.62 -9.98 9.99
CA MET A 349 -6.50 -9.43 8.97
C MET A 349 -6.82 -10.44 7.86
N PHE A 350 -7.91 -10.17 7.13
CA PHE A 350 -8.24 -10.85 5.89
C PHE A 350 -7.92 -9.98 4.68
N HIS A 351 -7.22 -10.53 3.70
CA HIS A 351 -7.14 -9.94 2.37
C HIS A 351 -8.15 -10.63 1.45
N LEU A 352 -9.12 -9.87 0.95
CA LEU A 352 -10.16 -10.37 0.06
C LEU A 352 -9.72 -10.11 -1.38
N THR A 353 -9.51 -11.16 -2.14
CA THR A 353 -9.29 -11.02 -3.59
C THR A 353 -10.65 -10.95 -4.27
N PRO A 354 -10.96 -9.88 -5.02
CA PRO A 354 -12.19 -9.81 -5.80
C PRO A 354 -12.33 -11.04 -6.69
N SER A 355 -13.55 -11.57 -6.77
CA SER A 355 -13.83 -12.67 -7.69
C SER A 355 -13.54 -12.21 -9.12
N PRO A 356 -12.81 -12.99 -9.94
CA PRO A 356 -12.44 -12.57 -11.30
C PRO A 356 -13.59 -12.52 -12.31
N GLY A 357 -14.85 -12.64 -11.89
CA GLY A 357 -16.01 -12.53 -12.78
C GLY A 357 -17.34 -12.77 -12.08
N ALA A 358 -18.44 -12.32 -12.69
CA ALA A 358 -19.81 -12.49 -12.19
C ALA A 358 -20.26 -13.96 -12.04
N THR A 359 -19.51 -14.87 -12.62
CA THR A 359 -19.83 -16.31 -12.69
C THR A 359 -18.83 -17.17 -11.90
N SER A 360 -17.92 -16.55 -11.13
CA SER A 360 -16.94 -17.29 -10.34
C SER A 360 -17.63 -18.15 -9.28
N THR A 361 -17.16 -19.39 -9.15
CA THR A 361 -17.69 -20.40 -8.23
C THR A 361 -17.14 -20.28 -6.82
N GLY A 362 -16.38 -19.23 -6.51
CA GLY A 362 -15.84 -19.07 -5.17
C GLY A 362 -14.92 -17.88 -4.97
N PHE A 363 -14.32 -17.82 -3.78
CA PHE A 363 -13.43 -16.75 -3.34
C PHE A 363 -12.13 -17.29 -2.80
N VAL A 364 -11.06 -16.54 -3.02
CA VAL A 364 -9.76 -16.75 -2.36
C VAL A 364 -9.57 -15.65 -1.33
N ILE A 365 -9.30 -16.05 -0.10
CA ILE A 365 -9.11 -15.16 1.03
C ILE A 365 -7.77 -15.51 1.67
N ALA A 366 -6.88 -14.54 1.79
CA ALA A 366 -5.67 -14.69 2.58
C ALA A 366 -5.94 -14.21 4.00
N GLU A 367 -5.76 -15.09 4.97
CA GLU A 367 -5.69 -14.72 6.38
C GLU A 367 -4.23 -14.41 6.70
N MET A 368 -3.98 -13.17 7.06
CA MET A 368 -2.67 -12.65 7.38
C MET A 368 -2.60 -12.34 8.87
N ILE A 369 -1.65 -12.96 9.53
CA ILE A 369 -1.33 -12.69 10.93
C ILE A 369 0.16 -12.44 10.96
N VAL A 370 0.57 -11.26 11.42
CA VAL A 370 1.99 -10.96 11.57
C VAL A 370 2.68 -12.09 12.35
N GLY A 371 3.82 -12.54 11.89
CA GLY A 371 4.50 -13.65 12.53
C GLY A 371 4.16 -15.04 12.01
N THR A 372 3.27 -15.16 11.05
CA THR A 372 2.91 -16.45 10.46
C THR A 372 2.82 -16.36 8.94
N PRO A 373 3.14 -17.43 8.20
CA PRO A 373 2.84 -17.47 6.78
C PRO A 373 1.33 -17.25 6.56
N PRO A 374 0.94 -16.51 5.51
CA PRO A 374 -0.47 -16.35 5.15
C PRO A 374 -1.17 -17.70 4.97
N ILE A 375 -2.40 -17.83 5.47
CA ILE A 375 -3.26 -18.98 5.19
C ILE A 375 -4.25 -18.61 4.12
N THR A 376 -4.29 -19.38 3.06
CA THR A 376 -5.27 -19.23 2.01
C THR A 376 -6.54 -20.03 2.35
N TRP A 377 -7.67 -19.34 2.39
CA TRP A 377 -9.00 -19.88 2.56
C TRP A 377 -9.72 -19.87 1.22
N TYR A 378 -10.42 -20.95 0.94
CA TYR A 378 -11.28 -21.04 -0.25
C TYR A 378 -12.74 -21.11 0.21
N LEU A 379 -13.58 -20.31 -0.41
CA LEU A 379 -15.02 -20.34 -0.21
C LEU A 379 -15.71 -20.67 -1.53
N ASP A 380 -16.77 -21.45 -1.47
CA ASP A 380 -17.67 -21.62 -2.60
C ASP A 380 -18.66 -20.44 -2.73
N ASP A 381 -19.51 -20.49 -3.74
CA ASP A 381 -20.53 -19.48 -4.04
C ASP A 381 -21.66 -19.38 -2.99
N THR A 382 -21.72 -20.34 -2.05
CA THR A 382 -22.65 -20.33 -0.92
C THR A 382 -22.00 -19.78 0.37
N GLY A 383 -20.72 -19.42 0.31
CA GLY A 383 -19.92 -19.01 1.46
C GLY A 383 -19.56 -20.17 2.39
N GLN A 384 -19.55 -21.42 1.88
CA GLN A 384 -19.01 -22.54 2.62
C GLN A 384 -17.48 -22.54 2.51
N ILE A 385 -16.80 -22.66 3.65
CA ILE A 385 -15.34 -22.75 3.69
C ILE A 385 -14.95 -24.15 3.20
N LEU A 386 -14.18 -24.18 2.12
CA LEU A 386 -13.48 -25.37 1.66
C LEU A 386 -12.19 -25.47 2.49
N ASN A 387 -11.88 -26.65 3.03
CA ASN A 387 -10.82 -26.83 4.02
C ASN A 387 -9.49 -26.18 3.61
N PRO A 388 -8.88 -25.35 4.47
CA PRO A 388 -7.59 -24.75 4.17
C PRO A 388 -6.50 -25.83 4.13
N THR A 389 -5.65 -25.76 3.12
CA THR A 389 -4.40 -26.50 3.09
C THR A 389 -3.45 -25.92 4.12
N ASN A 390 -2.94 -26.72 5.02
CA ASN A 390 -1.85 -26.40 5.93
C ASN A 390 -2.20 -25.70 7.25
N ARG A 391 -2.78 -26.44 8.19
CA ARG A 391 -2.86 -26.02 9.60
C ARG A 391 -1.54 -26.39 10.31
N GLN A 392 -0.51 -25.60 10.15
CA GLN A 392 0.64 -25.71 11.05
C GLN A 392 0.32 -25.07 12.42
N PRO A 393 0.87 -25.60 13.52
CA PRO A 393 0.78 -24.93 14.82
C PRO A 393 1.30 -23.49 14.69
N ARG A 394 0.50 -22.53 15.10
CA ARG A 394 0.89 -21.10 15.06
C ARG A 394 1.52 -20.72 16.39
N PRO A 395 2.53 -19.84 16.39
CA PRO A 395 3.00 -19.21 17.62
C PRO A 395 1.86 -18.41 18.27
N VAL A 396 1.91 -18.27 19.58
CA VAL A 396 0.96 -17.41 20.29
C VAL A 396 1.33 -15.97 20.02
N ILE A 397 0.45 -15.26 19.31
CA ILE A 397 0.60 -13.83 19.02
C ILE A 397 -0.43 -13.06 19.81
N HIS A 398 0.03 -12.05 20.53
CA HIS A 398 -0.82 -11.08 21.19
C HIS A 398 -1.02 -9.89 20.27
N ALA A 399 -2.27 -9.53 20.05
CA ALA A 399 -2.70 -8.40 19.25
C ALA A 399 -3.54 -7.47 20.12
N THR A 400 -3.04 -6.27 20.40
CA THR A 400 -3.76 -5.27 21.19
C THR A 400 -3.89 -3.96 20.44
N ARG A 401 -4.94 -3.22 20.78
CA ARG A 401 -5.18 -1.86 20.31
C ARG A 401 -5.53 -0.99 21.52
N GLU A 402 -4.64 -0.08 21.82
CA GLU A 402 -4.78 0.85 22.95
C GLU A 402 -5.27 2.21 22.45
N ARG A 403 -6.11 2.87 23.25
CA ARG A 403 -6.59 4.22 22.97
C ARG A 403 -5.71 5.23 23.68
N ILE A 404 -4.97 6.04 22.91
CA ILE A 404 -4.06 7.06 23.40
C ILE A 404 -4.68 8.44 23.26
N THR A 405 -4.38 9.35 24.17
CA THR A 405 -4.84 10.75 24.13
C THR A 405 -3.63 11.67 24.04
N SER A 406 -3.53 12.44 22.96
CA SER A 406 -2.52 13.48 22.79
C SER A 406 -2.75 14.66 23.74
N PRO A 407 -1.72 15.46 24.06
CA PRO A 407 -1.84 16.63 24.95
C PRO A 407 -2.88 17.67 24.51
N ASP A 408 -3.19 17.75 23.21
CA ASP A 408 -4.25 18.62 22.66
C ASP A 408 -5.67 18.01 22.73
N GLY A 409 -5.81 16.83 23.37
CA GLY A 409 -7.08 16.14 23.58
C GLY A 409 -7.49 15.21 22.41
N TYR A 410 -6.70 15.14 21.35
CA TYR A 410 -6.99 14.21 20.24
C TYR A 410 -6.75 12.77 20.67
N GLN A 411 -7.67 11.86 20.30
CA GLN A 411 -7.57 10.43 20.59
C GLN A 411 -7.25 9.64 19.33
N PHE A 412 -6.29 8.73 19.44
CA PHE A 412 -5.88 7.83 18.37
C PHE A 412 -5.60 6.44 18.93
N ASP A 413 -5.55 5.45 18.04
CA ASP A 413 -5.27 4.07 18.40
C ASP A 413 -3.76 3.78 18.24
N LEU A 414 -3.26 2.88 19.10
CA LEU A 414 -1.92 2.30 19.04
C LEU A 414 -2.07 0.78 18.95
N ASP A 415 -1.70 0.22 17.81
CA ASP A 415 -1.63 -1.22 17.62
C ASP A 415 -0.29 -1.77 18.08
N ILE A 416 -0.32 -2.91 18.79
CA ILE A 416 0.88 -3.59 19.29
C ILE A 416 0.73 -5.09 19.05
N ARG A 417 1.81 -5.73 18.57
CA ARG A 417 1.92 -7.18 18.35
C ARG A 417 3.19 -7.71 19.02
N TRP A 418 3.09 -8.89 19.67
CA TRP A 418 4.27 -9.58 20.19
C TRP A 418 4.05 -11.09 20.26
N HIS A 419 5.14 -11.85 20.28
CA HIS A 419 5.14 -13.30 20.52
C HIS A 419 5.27 -13.61 22.01
N GLY A 420 4.70 -14.71 22.47
CA GLY A 420 4.94 -15.30 23.80
C GLY A 420 3.68 -15.74 24.50
N ASP A 421 3.86 -16.35 25.68
CA ASP A 421 2.75 -16.88 26.48
C ASP A 421 2.14 -15.84 27.42
N SER A 422 2.85 -14.72 27.64
CA SER A 422 2.40 -13.65 28.55
C SER A 422 1.44 -12.68 27.84
N ALA A 423 0.32 -12.40 28.50
CA ALA A 423 -0.64 -11.37 28.05
C ALA A 423 -0.11 -9.94 28.20
N THR A 424 1.07 -9.75 28.83
CA THR A 424 1.76 -8.47 28.93
C THR A 424 3.15 -8.60 28.35
N PHE A 425 3.65 -7.53 27.73
CA PHE A 425 4.99 -7.44 27.15
C PHE A 425 5.88 -6.51 27.95
N HIS A 426 7.12 -6.92 28.15
CA HIS A 426 8.16 -6.06 28.71
C HIS A 426 9.49 -6.38 27.98
N GLY A 427 9.90 -5.47 27.12
CA GLY A 427 11.07 -5.73 26.24
C GLY A 427 11.27 -4.64 25.19
N PRO A 428 12.14 -4.89 24.21
CA PRO A 428 12.41 -3.96 23.11
C PRO A 428 11.21 -3.82 22.17
N VAL A 429 10.94 -2.58 21.70
CA VAL A 429 9.81 -2.27 20.81
C VAL A 429 10.29 -1.59 19.54
N ILE A 430 9.85 -2.09 18.40
CA ILE A 430 9.96 -1.42 17.10
C ILE A 430 8.71 -0.58 16.90
N VAL A 431 8.84 0.72 16.71
CA VAL A 431 7.73 1.63 16.41
C VAL A 431 7.77 2.02 14.94
N MET A 432 6.80 1.53 14.17
CA MET A 432 6.65 1.86 12.75
C MET A 432 5.82 3.13 12.62
N VAL A 433 6.34 4.17 11.94
CA VAL A 433 5.64 5.45 11.76
C VAL A 433 5.52 5.84 10.30
N TYR A 434 4.37 6.45 9.94
CA TYR A 434 4.15 7.01 8.60
C TYR A 434 3.41 8.35 8.66
N GLY A 435 2.11 8.36 8.96
CA GLY A 435 1.31 9.55 9.26
C GLY A 435 1.18 10.53 8.10
N ALA A 436 1.07 10.06 6.86
CA ALA A 436 0.96 10.88 5.67
C ALA A 436 0.05 10.25 4.62
N TYR A 437 -0.43 11.05 3.66
CA TYR A 437 -1.21 10.64 2.49
C TYR A 437 -2.47 9.82 2.81
N GLY A 438 -2.98 9.89 4.04
CA GLY A 438 -4.08 9.04 4.48
C GLY A 438 -3.73 7.53 4.51
N ILE A 439 -2.44 7.19 4.59
CA ILE A 439 -1.99 5.81 4.68
C ILE A 439 -1.86 5.42 6.16
N ASP A 440 -2.46 4.28 6.53
CA ASP A 440 -2.18 3.58 7.77
C ASP A 440 -1.20 2.43 7.52
N ILE A 441 -0.33 2.18 8.48
CA ILE A 441 0.43 0.95 8.55
C ILE A 441 -0.47 -0.09 9.21
N ASP A 442 -0.74 -1.18 8.50
CA ASP A 442 -1.41 -2.34 9.06
C ASP A 442 -0.35 -3.41 9.34
N LEU A 443 -0.08 -3.68 10.61
CA LEU A 443 0.96 -4.62 11.02
C LEU A 443 0.69 -6.04 10.52
N ASP A 444 -0.57 -6.40 10.34
CA ASP A 444 -0.94 -7.74 9.89
C ASP A 444 -0.89 -7.88 8.35
N ALA A 445 -0.80 -6.77 7.61
CA ALA A 445 -0.63 -6.77 6.16
C ALA A 445 0.79 -7.14 5.71
N ASP A 446 1.77 -7.05 6.61
CA ASP A 446 3.17 -7.31 6.31
C ASP A 446 3.71 -8.54 7.06
N PRO A 447 3.73 -9.71 6.42
CA PRO A 447 4.26 -10.93 7.05
C PRO A 447 5.79 -10.85 7.32
N GLU A 448 6.51 -9.91 6.71
CA GLU A 448 7.96 -9.76 6.92
C GLU A 448 8.26 -9.14 8.30
N LEU A 449 7.30 -8.42 8.91
CA LEU A 449 7.40 -7.98 10.30
C LEU A 449 7.53 -9.12 11.32
N ASN A 450 7.21 -10.36 10.89
CA ASN A 450 7.50 -11.58 11.63
C ASN A 450 8.97 -11.67 12.07
N HIS A 451 9.86 -11.15 11.27
CA HIS A 451 11.28 -11.16 11.58
C HIS A 451 11.55 -10.47 12.94
N TRP A 452 10.95 -9.30 13.19
CA TRP A 452 11.07 -8.60 14.47
C TRP A 452 10.50 -9.39 15.64
N LEU A 453 9.31 -9.98 15.45
CA LEU A 453 8.65 -10.77 16.49
C LEU A 453 9.48 -12.00 16.87
N ASN A 454 10.12 -12.66 15.89
CA ASN A 454 10.99 -13.81 16.10
C ASN A 454 12.28 -13.47 16.82
N HIS A 455 12.72 -12.21 16.76
CA HIS A 455 13.87 -11.72 17.53
C HIS A 455 13.47 -11.17 18.91
N GLY A 456 12.23 -11.41 19.35
CA GLY A 456 11.77 -11.03 20.69
C GLY A 456 11.35 -9.57 20.84
N TYR A 457 11.21 -8.82 19.74
CA TYR A 457 10.66 -7.47 19.76
C TYR A 457 9.13 -7.50 19.78
N ALA A 458 8.52 -6.51 20.42
CA ALA A 458 7.16 -6.12 20.03
C ALA A 458 7.23 -5.14 18.87
N VAL A 459 6.23 -5.18 17.98
CA VAL A 459 6.04 -4.21 16.91
C VAL A 459 4.82 -3.37 17.21
N ALA A 460 4.94 -2.05 17.10
CA ALA A 460 3.87 -1.11 17.38
C ALA A 460 3.70 -0.10 16.24
N THR A 461 2.46 0.31 15.95
CA THR A 461 2.15 1.40 15.04
C THR A 461 1.07 2.31 15.60
N PRO A 462 1.33 3.61 15.77
CA PRO A 462 0.30 4.57 16.15
C PRO A 462 -0.47 5.04 14.92
N HIS A 463 -1.80 4.98 14.99
CA HIS A 463 -2.72 5.50 13.96
C HIS A 463 -2.89 7.01 14.10
N ILE A 464 -1.81 7.74 13.87
CA ILE A 464 -1.69 9.18 14.09
C ILE A 464 -2.41 10.01 13.03
N ARG A 465 -2.63 11.30 13.33
CA ARG A 465 -3.11 12.28 12.35
C ARG A 465 -2.19 12.34 11.12
N GLY A 466 -2.77 12.58 9.95
CA GLY A 466 -2.08 12.50 8.65
C GLY A 466 -2.24 11.15 7.95
N GLY A 467 -2.53 10.06 8.69
CA GLY A 467 -2.88 8.74 8.16
C GLY A 467 -4.39 8.48 8.13
N GLY A 468 -4.79 7.35 7.57
CA GLY A 468 -6.11 6.75 7.67
C GLY A 468 -7.24 7.44 6.91
N ASP A 469 -8.39 7.55 7.56
CA ASP A 469 -9.59 8.13 6.96
C ASP A 469 -9.43 9.64 6.63
N PRO A 470 -10.29 10.20 5.75
CA PRO A 470 -10.15 11.58 5.29
C PRO A 470 -10.13 12.63 6.41
N GLN A 471 -10.88 12.42 7.50
CA GLN A 471 -10.92 13.36 8.62
C GLN A 471 -9.60 13.36 9.40
N ARG A 472 -9.08 12.18 9.71
CA ARG A 472 -7.78 12.00 10.38
C ARG A 472 -6.63 12.47 9.51
N HIS A 473 -6.65 12.16 8.21
CA HIS A 473 -5.68 12.64 7.26
C HIS A 473 -5.63 14.18 7.23
N HIS A 474 -6.77 14.82 7.05
CA HIS A 474 -6.86 16.28 7.02
C HIS A 474 -6.40 16.94 8.34
N ALA A 475 -6.58 16.27 9.47
CA ALA A 475 -6.16 16.80 10.77
C ALA A 475 -4.63 16.84 10.95
N GLY A 476 -3.85 16.15 10.12
CA GLY A 476 -2.37 16.08 10.18
C GLY A 476 -1.66 16.39 8.86
N SER A 477 -2.33 16.93 7.84
CA SER A 477 -1.72 17.30 6.55
C SER A 477 -1.40 18.79 6.47
N GLN A 478 -0.58 19.18 5.49
CA GLN A 478 -0.15 20.55 5.21
C GLN A 478 0.45 21.25 6.45
N ASN A 479 -0.06 22.43 6.82
CA ASN A 479 0.41 23.20 7.97
C ASN A 479 0.05 22.64 9.35
N ARG A 480 -0.52 21.42 9.41
CA ARG A 480 -0.89 20.71 10.65
C ARG A 480 -0.01 19.48 10.93
N ARG A 481 1.13 19.38 10.24
CA ARG A 481 2.09 18.28 10.41
C ARG A 481 2.69 18.18 11.83
N ASP A 482 2.75 19.28 12.54
CA ASP A 482 3.12 19.33 13.96
C ASP A 482 2.24 18.41 14.81
N ARG A 483 0.98 18.20 14.43
CA ARG A 483 0.04 17.32 15.13
C ARG A 483 0.37 15.84 14.94
N SER A 484 0.84 15.45 13.75
CA SER A 484 1.33 14.08 13.51
C SER A 484 2.56 13.78 14.38
N LEU A 485 3.46 14.76 14.50
CA LEU A 485 4.63 14.67 15.38
C LEU A 485 4.22 14.55 16.85
N LEU A 486 3.27 15.38 17.31
CA LEU A 486 2.76 15.35 18.68
C LEU A 486 2.16 13.98 19.04
N ASP A 487 1.36 13.39 18.14
CA ASP A 487 0.77 12.07 18.33
C ASP A 487 1.86 10.98 18.42
N ALA A 488 2.86 11.01 17.53
CA ALA A 488 3.95 10.05 17.54
C ALA A 488 4.81 10.14 18.82
N ILE A 489 5.14 11.35 19.29
CA ILE A 489 5.82 11.59 20.57
C ILE A 489 5.00 10.97 21.70
N THR A 490 3.70 11.25 21.72
CA THR A 490 2.79 10.75 22.76
C THR A 490 2.74 9.22 22.79
N ALA A 491 2.68 8.56 21.64
CA ALA A 491 2.69 7.09 21.56
C ALA A 491 4.00 6.49 22.11
N ILE A 492 5.16 7.08 21.75
CA ILE A 492 6.47 6.62 22.22
C ILE A 492 6.61 6.81 23.73
N GLN A 493 6.21 7.97 24.26
CA GLN A 493 6.20 8.23 25.71
C GLN A 493 5.27 7.27 26.45
N TRP A 494 4.10 6.98 25.88
CA TRP A 494 3.15 6.03 26.45
C TRP A 494 3.73 4.61 26.54
N LEU A 495 4.37 4.10 25.48
CA LEU A 495 5.05 2.80 25.47
C LEU A 495 6.13 2.70 26.54
N ARG A 496 6.87 3.78 26.75
CA ARG A 496 7.93 3.83 27.77
C ARG A 496 7.39 3.93 29.20
N SER A 497 6.19 4.51 29.39
CA SER A 497 5.60 4.75 30.72
C SER A 497 5.06 3.50 31.41
N GLY A 498 4.82 2.41 30.67
CA GLY A 498 4.24 1.18 31.20
C GLY A 498 2.75 1.31 31.62
N GLN A 499 2.02 2.25 31.04
CA GLN A 499 0.59 2.45 31.35
C GLN A 499 -0.31 1.37 30.76
N GLY A 500 0.12 0.67 29.70
CA GLY A 500 -0.64 -0.37 29.00
C GLY A 500 -0.13 -1.79 29.26
N VAL A 501 -0.59 -2.71 28.41
CA VAL A 501 -0.18 -4.12 28.46
C VAL A 501 1.24 -4.35 27.92
N ALA A 502 1.82 -3.37 27.23
CA ALA A 502 3.18 -3.40 26.72
C ALA A 502 4.01 -2.24 27.30
N THR A 503 5.20 -2.58 27.80
CA THR A 503 6.18 -1.62 28.33
C THR A 503 7.48 -1.78 27.56
N ALA A 504 7.94 -0.70 26.93
CA ALA A 504 9.20 -0.70 26.17
C ALA A 504 10.41 -0.49 27.09
N THR A 505 11.37 -1.42 27.04
CA THR A 505 12.70 -1.24 27.66
C THR A 505 13.59 -0.38 26.78
N THR A 506 13.58 -0.64 25.48
CA THR A 506 14.23 0.13 24.43
C THR A 506 13.26 0.35 23.26
N ILE A 507 13.43 1.46 22.53
CA ILE A 507 12.58 1.84 21.42
C ILE A 507 13.45 2.15 20.18
N CYS A 508 13.22 1.42 19.10
CA CYS A 508 13.70 1.80 17.79
C CYS A 508 12.52 2.31 16.94
N VAL A 509 12.68 3.50 16.36
CA VAL A 509 11.68 4.08 15.46
C VAL A 509 12.10 3.84 14.01
N ILE A 510 11.19 3.29 13.21
CA ILE A 510 11.43 3.02 11.78
C ILE A 510 10.43 3.81 10.94
N GLY A 511 10.94 4.56 9.95
CA GLY A 511 10.11 5.28 8.98
C GLY A 511 10.69 5.27 7.59
N ALA A 512 9.84 4.99 6.60
CA ALA A 512 10.20 5.01 5.18
C ALA A 512 9.46 6.15 4.46
N SER A 513 10.06 6.68 3.37
CA SER A 513 9.42 7.71 2.55
C SER A 513 8.95 8.91 3.41
N ALA A 514 7.66 9.24 3.40
CA ALA A 514 7.08 10.28 4.27
C ALA A 514 7.21 9.95 5.77
N GLY A 515 7.26 8.67 6.16
CA GLY A 515 7.59 8.25 7.53
C GLY A 515 9.00 8.64 7.93
N GLY A 516 9.92 8.76 6.96
CA GLY A 516 11.27 9.28 7.19
C GLY A 516 11.29 10.73 7.63
N PHE A 517 10.39 11.59 7.12
CA PHE A 517 10.19 12.95 7.65
C PHE A 517 9.80 12.93 9.12
N LEU A 518 8.84 12.08 9.46
CA LEU A 518 8.36 11.99 10.84
C LEU A 518 9.43 11.46 11.78
N THR A 519 10.16 10.40 11.37
CA THR A 519 11.30 9.86 12.13
C THR A 519 12.39 10.91 12.33
N ALA A 520 12.78 11.61 11.26
CA ALA A 520 13.77 12.69 11.36
C ALA A 520 13.28 13.85 12.27
N SER A 521 11.98 14.16 12.23
CA SER A 521 11.37 15.18 13.11
C SER A 521 11.37 14.76 14.57
N LEU A 522 11.09 13.49 14.87
CA LEU A 522 11.18 12.91 16.22
C LEU A 522 12.60 13.00 16.77
N LEU A 523 13.59 12.68 15.94
CA LEU A 523 15.01 12.76 16.33
C LEU A 523 15.48 14.21 16.55
N ALA A 524 14.94 15.16 15.80
CA ALA A 524 15.29 16.58 15.96
C ALA A 524 14.56 17.25 17.13
N ASP A 525 13.40 16.74 17.57
CA ASP A 525 12.60 17.26 18.70
C ASP A 525 13.19 16.87 20.07
N HIS A 526 13.80 15.68 20.18
CA HIS A 526 14.43 15.12 21.40
C HIS A 526 13.52 14.91 22.61
N THR A 527 12.20 15.09 22.49
CA THR A 527 11.27 14.90 23.63
C THR A 527 10.77 13.47 23.77
N ALA A 528 10.85 12.70 22.68
CA ALA A 528 10.53 11.27 22.68
C ALA A 528 11.74 10.43 23.11
N PRO A 529 11.58 9.44 24.00
CA PRO A 529 12.66 8.58 24.48
C PRO A 529 12.96 7.48 23.44
N ILE A 530 13.76 7.81 22.43
CA ILE A 530 14.17 6.95 21.32
C ILE A 530 15.62 6.52 21.55
N ASP A 531 15.88 5.21 21.46
CA ASP A 531 17.22 4.63 21.66
C ASP A 531 17.94 4.41 20.31
N ALA A 532 17.20 4.10 19.24
CA ALA A 532 17.74 3.98 17.88
C ALA A 532 16.68 4.37 16.84
N ALA A 533 17.11 4.68 15.62
CA ALA A 533 16.19 4.95 14.52
C ALA A 533 16.70 4.43 13.17
N VAL A 534 15.75 4.10 12.28
CA VAL A 534 16.02 3.71 10.89
C VAL A 534 15.18 4.59 9.96
N ILE A 535 15.81 5.17 8.96
CA ILE A 535 15.16 5.96 7.92
C ILE A 535 15.49 5.36 6.56
N VAL A 536 14.46 4.88 5.84
CA VAL A 536 14.62 4.26 4.52
C VAL A 536 14.01 5.17 3.46
N ASN A 537 14.81 5.61 2.50
CA ASN A 537 14.39 6.50 1.41
C ASN A 537 13.55 7.69 1.92
N GLY A 538 14.02 8.32 3.00
CA GLY A 538 13.24 9.30 3.76
C GLY A 538 12.99 10.61 3.02
N TYR A 539 11.72 11.04 2.94
CA TYR A 539 11.32 12.35 2.43
C TYR A 539 11.54 13.43 3.51
N ILE A 540 12.83 13.67 3.85
CA ILE A 540 13.23 14.43 5.04
C ILE A 540 13.04 15.94 4.86
N ASP A 541 13.20 16.46 3.65
CA ASP A 541 13.00 17.89 3.34
C ASP A 541 11.93 18.10 2.25
N PRO A 542 10.65 18.09 2.61
CA PRO A 542 9.55 18.35 1.67
C PRO A 542 9.65 19.73 1.01
N LEU A 543 10.15 20.74 1.73
CA LEU A 543 10.30 22.10 1.19
C LEU A 543 11.24 22.14 0.00
N GLU A 544 12.41 21.50 0.14
CA GLU A 544 13.41 21.42 -0.92
C GLU A 544 12.85 20.68 -2.14
N SER A 545 12.20 19.53 -1.92
CA SER A 545 11.60 18.76 -3.00
C SER A 545 10.55 19.56 -3.77
N LEU A 546 9.64 20.22 -3.07
CA LEU A 546 8.54 20.97 -3.69
C LEU A 546 9.01 22.25 -4.41
N LEU A 547 10.18 22.80 -4.03
CA LEU A 547 10.74 23.98 -4.69
C LEU A 547 11.64 23.66 -5.89
N HIS A 548 12.39 22.55 -5.81
CA HIS A 548 13.51 22.31 -6.74
C HIS A 548 13.49 20.94 -7.44
N HIS A 549 12.71 19.98 -6.91
CA HIS A 549 12.66 18.60 -7.42
C HIS A 549 11.22 18.10 -7.54
N PRO A 550 10.39 18.71 -8.43
CA PRO A 550 9.01 18.26 -8.60
C PRO A 550 8.99 16.78 -9.01
N SER A 551 8.29 15.97 -8.23
CA SER A 551 8.12 14.55 -8.48
C SER A 551 7.02 14.31 -9.52
N LEU A 552 6.93 13.04 -10.01
CA LEU A 552 5.79 12.59 -10.83
C LEU A 552 4.45 12.70 -10.07
N THR A 553 4.50 12.84 -8.74
CA THR A 553 3.35 12.97 -7.84
C THR A 553 3.13 14.39 -7.32
N GLU A 554 3.72 15.41 -7.96
CA GLU A 554 3.75 16.82 -7.54
C GLU A 554 2.40 17.33 -7.00
N GLN A 555 1.29 17.02 -7.68
CA GLN A 555 -0.03 17.45 -7.21
C GLN A 555 -0.44 16.77 -5.90
N ALA A 556 -0.15 15.48 -5.73
CA ALA A 556 -0.41 14.77 -4.48
C ALA A 556 0.48 15.28 -3.35
N ASP A 557 1.70 15.66 -3.67
CA ASP A 557 2.65 16.24 -2.73
C ASP A 557 2.21 17.63 -2.30
N HIS A 558 1.69 18.48 -3.23
CA HIS A 558 1.10 19.77 -2.87
C HIS A 558 -0.13 19.65 -1.98
N ASP A 559 -0.98 18.65 -2.22
CA ASP A 559 -2.16 18.40 -1.39
C ASP A 559 -1.78 17.90 0.01
N GLU A 560 -0.69 17.15 0.10
CA GLU A 560 -0.19 16.58 1.34
C GLU A 560 0.64 17.57 2.17
N TRP A 561 1.57 18.29 1.53
CA TRP A 561 2.54 19.16 2.19
C TRP A 561 2.23 20.64 2.02
N GLY A 562 1.34 21.00 1.10
CA GLY A 562 1.05 22.37 0.71
C GLY A 562 1.87 22.83 -0.49
N ASP A 563 1.52 24.00 -1.02
CA ASP A 563 2.19 24.63 -2.15
C ASP A 563 3.11 25.78 -1.67
N PRO A 564 4.40 25.54 -1.45
CA PRO A 564 5.32 26.55 -0.96
C PRO A 564 5.75 27.55 -2.04
N GLN A 565 5.52 27.26 -3.34
CA GLN A 565 5.84 28.17 -4.43
C GLN A 565 4.84 29.33 -4.49
N HIS A 566 3.56 29.06 -4.29
CA HIS A 566 2.49 30.03 -4.45
C HIS A 566 1.84 30.47 -3.14
N ASN A 567 2.12 29.76 -2.02
CA ASN A 567 1.57 30.08 -0.71
C ASN A 567 2.66 30.27 0.36
N PRO A 568 2.94 31.53 0.76
CA PRO A 568 3.95 31.83 1.78
C PRO A 568 3.69 31.20 3.15
N HIS A 569 2.41 30.95 3.49
CA HIS A 569 2.07 30.26 4.77
C HIS A 569 2.48 28.80 4.74
N HIS A 570 2.31 28.10 3.61
CA HIS A 570 2.78 26.73 3.45
C HIS A 570 4.30 26.66 3.49
N ARG A 571 4.96 27.62 2.82
CA ARG A 571 6.42 27.72 2.86
C ARG A 571 6.94 27.91 4.28
N HIS A 572 6.39 28.86 5.02
CA HIS A 572 6.78 29.12 6.40
C HIS A 572 6.55 27.89 7.31
N ALA A 573 5.39 27.21 7.17
CA ALA A 573 5.10 26.01 7.94
C ALA A 573 6.12 24.89 7.67
N LEU A 574 6.51 24.67 6.42
CA LEU A 574 7.52 23.66 6.06
C LEU A 574 8.92 24.07 6.54
N GLU A 575 9.27 25.37 6.52
CA GLU A 575 10.52 25.88 7.09
C GLU A 575 10.60 25.63 8.59
N GLU A 576 9.51 25.89 9.33
CA GLU A 576 9.44 25.68 10.77
C GLU A 576 9.41 24.19 11.15
N LEU A 577 8.92 23.32 10.27
CA LEU A 577 8.85 21.89 10.52
C LEU A 577 10.08 21.12 10.02
N SER A 578 10.97 21.73 9.21
CA SER A 578 12.11 21.05 8.60
C SER A 578 13.00 20.39 9.65
N PRO A 579 13.12 19.04 9.67
CA PRO A 579 13.96 18.34 10.63
C PRO A 579 15.44 18.69 10.44
N LEU A 580 15.90 18.95 9.22
CA LEU A 580 17.29 19.35 8.96
C LEU A 580 17.65 20.69 9.61
N ARG A 581 16.71 21.62 9.70
CA ARG A 581 16.90 22.92 10.37
C ARG A 581 16.86 22.80 11.89
N LYS A 582 16.01 21.90 12.40
CA LYS A 582 15.83 21.65 13.83
C LYS A 582 16.89 20.76 14.44
N LEU A 583 17.62 19.99 13.62
CA LEU A 583 18.70 19.12 14.10
C LEU A 583 19.88 19.97 14.58
N THR A 584 19.91 20.27 15.87
CA THR A 584 20.93 21.13 16.51
C THR A 584 21.75 20.40 17.58
N THR A 585 21.30 19.21 17.98
CA THR A 585 21.97 18.37 18.98
C THR A 585 22.24 16.97 18.41
N THR A 586 23.05 16.20 19.06
CA THR A 586 23.38 14.82 18.69
C THR A 586 22.14 13.94 18.76
N PRO A 587 21.67 13.36 17.64
CA PRO A 587 20.59 12.39 17.67
C PRO A 587 21.08 11.03 18.21
N PRO A 588 20.17 10.14 18.64
CA PRO A 588 20.51 8.74 18.94
C PRO A 588 21.07 8.02 17.72
N PRO A 589 21.67 6.83 17.91
CA PRO A 589 22.16 6.01 16.80
C PRO A 589 21.11 5.88 15.69
N THR A 590 21.50 6.19 14.46
CA THR A 590 20.58 6.25 13.32
C THR A 590 21.15 5.53 12.11
N LEU A 591 20.37 4.63 11.53
CA LEU A 591 20.65 4.04 10.22
C LEU A 591 19.86 4.80 9.13
N ILE A 592 20.58 5.26 8.13
CA ILE A 592 20.01 5.86 6.91
C ILE A 592 20.24 4.91 5.74
N VAL A 593 19.17 4.55 5.04
CA VAL A 593 19.22 3.73 3.82
C VAL A 593 18.77 4.58 2.64
N ILE A 594 19.55 4.60 1.58
CA ILE A 594 19.33 5.40 0.37
C ILE A 594 19.31 4.50 -0.85
N CYS A 595 18.26 4.60 -1.67
CA CYS A 595 18.23 4.06 -3.03
C CYS A 595 18.60 5.18 -4.03
N VAL A 596 19.71 4.99 -4.77
CA VAL A 596 20.28 6.06 -5.61
C VAL A 596 19.40 6.40 -6.82
N LYS A 597 18.67 5.40 -7.36
CA LYS A 597 17.74 5.58 -8.49
C LYS A 597 16.30 5.91 -8.04
N ASP A 598 16.12 6.37 -6.81
CA ASP A 598 14.82 6.81 -6.31
C ASP A 598 14.38 8.08 -7.06
N ALA A 599 13.29 7.98 -7.84
CA ALA A 599 12.73 9.08 -8.62
C ALA A 599 11.64 9.88 -7.86
N ARG A 600 11.21 9.39 -6.67
CA ARG A 600 10.19 10.05 -5.83
C ARG A 600 10.82 10.89 -4.73
N VAL A 601 11.86 10.36 -4.11
CA VAL A 601 12.58 11.02 -3.01
C VAL A 601 14.01 11.27 -3.43
N ASN A 602 14.43 12.53 -3.38
CA ASN A 602 15.81 12.89 -3.69
C ASN A 602 16.79 12.24 -2.69
N PRO A 603 17.68 11.32 -3.12
CA PRO A 603 18.62 10.61 -2.24
C PRO A 603 19.56 11.53 -1.46
N ARG A 604 19.76 12.77 -1.95
CA ARG A 604 20.58 13.79 -1.27
C ARG A 604 20.02 14.17 0.11
N GLN A 605 18.74 13.99 0.35
CA GLN A 605 18.12 14.29 1.64
C GLN A 605 18.66 13.36 2.74
N GLY A 606 18.70 12.06 2.48
CA GLY A 606 19.28 11.08 3.42
C GLY A 606 20.77 11.29 3.64
N LEU A 607 21.53 11.57 2.56
CA LEU A 607 22.96 11.91 2.68
C LEU A 607 23.15 13.17 3.53
N THR A 608 22.39 14.22 3.28
CA THR A 608 22.47 15.47 4.03
C THR A 608 22.19 15.27 5.52
N TRP A 609 21.15 14.47 5.86
CA TRP A 609 20.86 14.11 7.24
C TRP A 609 22.04 13.37 7.89
N ALA A 610 22.57 12.36 7.22
CA ALA A 610 23.67 11.55 7.75
C ALA A 610 24.93 12.41 8.04
N LEU A 611 25.32 13.25 7.08
CA LEU A 611 26.48 14.12 7.25
C LEU A 611 26.24 15.19 8.33
N ARG A 612 25.04 15.78 8.37
CA ARG A 612 24.67 16.75 9.40
C ARG A 612 24.68 16.14 10.80
N SER A 613 24.11 14.95 10.95
CA SER A 613 24.14 14.21 12.24
C SER A 613 25.58 13.97 12.71
N ARG A 614 26.47 13.51 11.81
CA ARG A 614 27.89 13.28 12.12
C ARG A 614 28.65 14.55 12.50
N GLU A 615 28.34 15.69 11.84
CA GLU A 615 28.89 17.01 12.25
C GLU A 615 28.54 17.37 13.69
N LEU A 616 27.39 16.92 14.19
CA LEU A 616 26.93 17.10 15.55
C LEU A 616 27.42 16.03 16.53
N GLY A 617 28.26 15.10 16.07
CA GLY A 617 28.80 14.00 16.86
C GLY A 617 27.87 12.77 16.94
N GLY A 618 26.84 12.68 16.10
CA GLY A 618 25.91 11.55 16.05
C GLY A 618 26.51 10.30 15.44
N HIS A 619 26.13 9.14 15.99
CA HIS A 619 26.45 7.83 15.44
C HIS A 619 25.47 7.48 14.32
N THR A 620 25.78 7.92 13.09
CA THR A 620 24.93 7.65 11.92
C THR A 620 25.62 6.70 10.97
N THR A 621 24.99 5.54 10.76
CA THR A 621 25.34 4.58 9.72
C THR A 621 24.63 4.98 8.44
N LEU A 622 25.33 4.96 7.30
CA LEU A 622 24.76 5.27 6.00
C LEU A 622 24.94 4.06 5.08
N TRP A 623 23.84 3.51 4.60
CA TRP A 623 23.82 2.49 3.57
C TRP A 623 23.21 3.05 2.28
N TYR A 624 23.69 2.58 1.14
CA TYR A 624 23.12 2.95 -0.15
C TYR A 624 23.01 1.77 -1.10
N ASP A 625 21.95 1.75 -1.90
CA ASP A 625 21.78 0.82 -3.02
C ASP A 625 21.95 1.60 -4.33
N PRO A 626 23.04 1.39 -5.10
CA PRO A 626 23.30 2.11 -6.34
C PRO A 626 22.26 1.81 -7.44
N ASN A 627 21.55 0.71 -7.32
CA ASN A 627 20.55 0.26 -8.29
C ASN A 627 19.10 0.31 -7.74
N GLY A 628 18.94 0.51 -6.45
CA GLY A 628 17.64 0.59 -5.80
C GLY A 628 16.82 1.79 -6.26
N THR A 629 15.51 1.61 -6.37
CA THR A 629 14.50 2.63 -6.62
C THR A 629 13.65 2.81 -5.36
N HIS A 630 12.65 3.72 -5.39
CA HIS A 630 11.77 3.93 -4.23
C HIS A 630 11.08 2.66 -3.73
N ASP A 631 10.67 1.78 -4.65
CA ASP A 631 9.92 0.55 -4.35
C ASP A 631 10.80 -0.71 -4.31
N THR A 632 12.10 -0.59 -4.60
CA THR A 632 13.08 -1.68 -4.60
C THR A 632 14.28 -1.33 -3.72
N GLY A 633 15.10 -2.30 -3.39
CA GLY A 633 16.22 -2.13 -2.49
C GLY A 633 15.95 -2.70 -1.11
N ILE A 634 16.72 -2.29 -0.12
CA ILE A 634 16.57 -2.75 1.26
C ILE A 634 15.23 -2.25 1.84
N ARG A 635 14.45 -3.19 2.36
CA ARG A 635 13.23 -2.93 3.10
C ARG A 635 13.49 -2.85 4.60
N THR A 636 12.55 -2.26 5.33
CA THR A 636 12.65 -2.04 6.78
C THR A 636 12.73 -3.32 7.61
N GLU A 637 12.30 -4.43 7.04
CA GLU A 637 12.15 -5.75 7.67
C GLU A 637 13.21 -6.77 7.24
N THR A 638 14.30 -6.32 6.60
CA THR A 638 15.40 -7.22 6.18
C THR A 638 16.34 -7.54 7.32
N ASN A 639 16.98 -8.73 7.25
CA ASN A 639 17.96 -9.17 8.24
C ASN A 639 19.07 -8.14 8.52
N PRO A 640 19.71 -7.51 7.51
CA PRO A 640 20.75 -6.53 7.78
C PRO A 640 20.28 -5.36 8.67
N ILE A 641 19.05 -4.87 8.47
CA ILE A 641 18.49 -3.81 9.32
C ILE A 641 18.24 -4.32 10.72
N THR A 642 17.67 -5.53 10.85
CA THR A 642 17.44 -6.14 12.17
C THR A 642 18.73 -6.37 12.91
N ASP A 643 19.76 -6.89 12.26
CA ASP A 643 21.08 -7.09 12.86
C ASP A 643 21.70 -5.77 13.30
N TRP A 644 21.58 -4.71 12.49
CA TRP A 644 22.04 -3.39 12.88
C TRP A 644 21.29 -2.86 14.13
N VAL A 645 19.97 -2.98 14.16
CA VAL A 645 19.15 -2.53 15.29
C VAL A 645 19.48 -3.33 16.55
N THR A 646 19.56 -4.68 16.44
CA THR A 646 19.86 -5.56 17.57
C THR A 646 21.26 -5.25 18.14
N ASN A 647 22.27 -5.18 17.28
CA ASN A 647 23.63 -4.85 17.69
C ASN A 647 23.73 -3.45 18.33
N THR A 648 22.94 -2.48 17.85
CA THR A 648 22.94 -1.12 18.39
C THR A 648 22.29 -1.06 19.77
N LEU A 649 21.14 -1.73 19.95
CA LEU A 649 20.40 -1.72 21.21
C LEU A 649 21.02 -2.61 22.31
N GLU A 650 21.82 -3.62 21.95
CA GLU A 650 22.55 -4.48 22.90
C GLU A 650 23.86 -3.85 23.42
N GLN A 651 24.39 -2.83 22.75
CA GLN A 651 25.64 -2.15 23.16
C GLN A 651 25.41 -1.03 24.18
N GLU A 652 24.17 -0.62 24.43
CA GLU A 652 23.77 0.32 25.47
C GLU A 652 23.30 -0.41 26.75
#